data_a4b9d3716c32427e53dbc68bcecd803b
#
_entry.id   a4b9d3716c32427e53dbc68bcecd803b
#
_cell.length_a   1.000
_cell.length_b   1.000
_cell.length_c   1.000
_cell.angle_alpha   90.00
_cell.angle_beta   90.00
_cell.angle_gamma   90.00
#
_symmetry.space_group_name_H-M   'P 1'
#
loop_
_entity.id
_entity.type
_entity.pdbx_description
1 polymer ?
#
loop_
_entity_poly.entity_id
_entity_poly.type
_entity_poly.pdbx_seq_one_letter_code
_entity_poly.pdbx_strand_id
1 'polypeptide(L)'
;MRESNKVWQPSESRIAEANITQFIEHINRQGFDLQNYADLHQWSLDHNEQFWQEVWLFCDVIGNAGETVKSQAKSKWQQPVLNRDLCWFPGAHINYAENLLSFAYQKPHELAIWFENERDERQTYTWQQLCDEVSSVQQWLRDCGIKQGDVVAGYLPHLPQTVIAMLATTSLGATWTSTSPDFGVESVLERFGQVKPKILFTCDGYTFNGKTFDMAEKNQHISDHLDGLKQVCQISYLKPHIFECDVCTQDWQNVLNQYSPEPLTYTRVNFNDPLFVLYSSGTTGKPKCIVHSVGGTILNHVKEHQLHCDIQPNDRVFYYTTCGWMMWNWHVSALASGACLVIFDGSPVYPSHKVLWNLAQNADVTLFGTSAKYLEALEKAQFSPKRADAFPALKTICSTGSVLYPEQFDYVYEHLKEDVHLASIAGGTDICGCFVLGNPISPVYRGECQSAGLGVDVQVFNPQGHSVVGERGELVCTNSLPNFPSGFWRDSGERYHHAYWDKFDNVWHHGDDVEKSEVGGFVFYGRSDTTLNPGGVRIGTAEIYQQVNAIDGIVDSIAVGKEVDRNEQIWLFVQLESQDELDDELIGSIKAQLKSACSPRHVPSAIFAISDIPKTRSGKLVELAVKQVVNGRQVENLGAIANPEILQEIQTAISA
;
A
#
# COMPACT_ATOMS: atom_id res chain seq x y z
N MET A 1 -6.40 -32.82 13.76
CA MET A 1 -6.37 -31.96 12.53
C MET A 1 -5.63 -30.62 12.75
N ARG A 2 -5.61 -30.00 13.95
CA ARG A 2 -4.95 -28.69 14.20
C ARG A 2 -3.41 -28.75 14.18
N GLU A 3 -2.75 -29.75 14.70
CA GLU A 3 -1.29 -29.89 14.63
C GLU A 3 -0.76 -30.10 13.20
N SER A 4 -1.57 -30.64 12.29
CA SER A 4 -1.17 -30.89 10.91
C SER A 4 -1.06 -29.64 10.03
N ASN A 5 -1.61 -28.50 10.47
CA ASN A 5 -1.57 -27.22 9.71
C ASN A 5 -0.52 -26.22 10.23
N LYS A 6 0.16 -26.53 11.36
CA LYS A 6 1.26 -25.71 11.85
C LYS A 6 2.50 -25.97 10.97
N VAL A 7 3.01 -24.92 10.33
CA VAL A 7 4.14 -25.02 9.38
C VAL A 7 5.43 -24.41 9.90
N TRP A 8 5.35 -23.56 10.92
CA TRP A 8 6.52 -23.00 11.59
C TRP A 8 6.20 -22.62 13.03
N GLN A 9 7.24 -22.63 13.88
CA GLN A 9 7.16 -22.18 15.26
C GLN A 9 8.45 -21.46 15.64
N PRO A 10 8.37 -20.27 16.31
CA PRO A 10 9.56 -19.58 16.79
C PRO A 10 10.31 -20.39 17.83
N SER A 11 11.64 -20.29 17.83
CA SER A 11 12.48 -20.86 18.90
C SER A 11 12.30 -20.08 20.20
N GLU A 12 12.64 -20.71 21.34
CA GLU A 12 12.60 -20.04 22.65
C GLU A 12 13.51 -18.79 22.68
N SER A 13 14.67 -18.85 22.03
CA SER A 13 15.58 -17.70 21.93
C SER A 13 14.93 -16.55 21.13
N ARG A 14 14.30 -16.85 20.01
CA ARG A 14 13.60 -15.84 19.20
C ARG A 14 12.46 -15.18 19.97
N ILE A 15 11.69 -15.97 20.73
CA ILE A 15 10.62 -15.44 21.59
C ILE A 15 11.21 -14.51 22.66
N ALA A 16 12.27 -14.93 23.33
CA ALA A 16 12.89 -14.16 24.43
C ALA A 16 13.52 -12.84 23.96
N GLU A 17 14.07 -12.80 22.74
CA GLU A 17 14.74 -11.63 22.17
C GLU A 17 13.79 -10.67 21.45
N ALA A 18 12.55 -11.09 21.15
CA ALA A 18 11.61 -10.32 20.37
C ALA A 18 11.17 -9.03 21.08
N ASN A 19 11.08 -7.92 20.33
CA ASN A 19 10.61 -6.63 20.84
C ASN A 19 9.23 -6.73 21.50
N ILE A 20 8.34 -7.57 20.94
CA ILE A 20 7.00 -7.76 21.51
C ILE A 20 7.03 -8.44 22.88
N THR A 21 7.99 -9.34 23.14
CA THR A 21 8.21 -9.93 24.46
C THR A 21 8.69 -8.86 25.46
N GLN A 22 9.61 -8.01 25.04
CA GLN A 22 10.06 -6.87 25.85
C GLN A 22 8.92 -5.89 26.13
N PHE A 23 8.01 -5.70 25.16
CA PHE A 23 6.82 -4.89 25.36
C PHE A 23 5.84 -5.52 26.35
N ILE A 24 5.60 -6.84 26.30
CA ILE A 24 4.82 -7.57 27.31
C ILE A 24 5.42 -7.37 28.71
N GLU A 25 6.74 -7.52 28.84
CA GLU A 25 7.42 -7.28 30.12
C GLU A 25 7.30 -5.84 30.60
N HIS A 26 7.39 -4.86 29.67
CA HIS A 26 7.19 -3.45 29.97
C HIS A 26 5.80 -3.19 30.55
N ILE A 27 4.77 -3.76 29.97
CA ILE A 27 3.39 -3.64 30.47
C ILE A 27 3.20 -4.36 31.81
N ASN A 28 3.79 -5.56 31.96
CA ASN A 28 3.69 -6.32 33.21
C ASN A 28 4.36 -5.60 34.40
N ARG A 29 5.40 -4.79 34.17
CA ARG A 29 5.98 -3.93 35.24
C ARG A 29 5.00 -2.89 35.77
N GLN A 30 3.94 -2.59 35.04
CA GLN A 30 2.86 -1.69 35.46
C GLN A 30 1.74 -2.39 36.25
N GLY A 31 1.90 -3.70 36.55
CA GLY A 31 0.98 -4.49 37.38
C GLY A 31 -0.01 -5.37 36.64
N PHE A 32 0.19 -5.54 35.32
CA PHE A 32 -0.53 -6.53 34.51
C PHE A 32 0.15 -7.89 34.56
N ASP A 33 -0.51 -8.95 34.06
CA ASP A 33 0.00 -10.32 34.01
C ASP A 33 -0.28 -10.95 32.64
N LEU A 34 0.38 -10.43 31.62
CA LEU A 34 0.24 -10.85 30.23
C LEU A 34 1.27 -11.93 29.94
N GLN A 35 0.85 -13.09 29.39
CA GLN A 35 1.69 -14.26 29.18
C GLN A 35 2.05 -14.51 27.72
N ASN A 36 1.23 -14.01 26.79
CA ASN A 36 1.31 -14.33 25.37
C ASN A 36 0.69 -13.23 24.51
N TYR A 37 0.72 -13.43 23.18
CA TYR A 37 0.13 -12.48 22.23
C TYR A 37 -1.37 -12.26 22.45
N ALA A 38 -2.13 -13.30 22.73
CA ALA A 38 -3.58 -13.17 22.90
C ALA A 38 -3.93 -12.28 24.10
N ASP A 39 -3.21 -12.44 25.21
CA ASP A 39 -3.37 -11.59 26.39
C ASP A 39 -3.00 -10.14 26.08
N LEU A 40 -1.87 -9.92 25.39
CA LEU A 40 -1.45 -8.58 24.97
C LEU A 40 -2.44 -7.95 23.99
N HIS A 41 -2.95 -8.71 23.02
CA HIS A 41 -3.93 -8.19 22.06
C HIS A 41 -5.22 -7.79 22.79
N GLN A 42 -5.76 -8.64 23.67
CA GLN A 42 -6.96 -8.33 24.44
C GLN A 42 -6.73 -7.09 25.32
N TRP A 43 -5.58 -7.01 26.02
CA TRP A 43 -5.22 -5.84 26.81
C TRP A 43 -5.15 -4.58 25.95
N SER A 44 -4.61 -4.66 24.74
CA SER A 44 -4.52 -3.51 23.83
C SER A 44 -5.87 -2.99 23.34
N LEU A 45 -6.92 -3.82 23.41
CA LEU A 45 -8.29 -3.43 23.12
C LEU A 45 -8.99 -2.84 24.36
N ASP A 46 -8.86 -3.52 25.51
CA ASP A 46 -9.51 -3.13 26.76
C ASP A 46 -8.91 -1.83 27.33
N HIS A 47 -7.62 -1.61 27.11
CA HIS A 47 -6.84 -0.43 27.54
C HIS A 47 -6.34 0.39 26.35
N ASN A 48 -7.20 0.61 25.36
CA ASN A 48 -6.81 1.10 24.05
C ASN A 48 -6.06 2.46 24.07
N GLU A 49 -6.46 3.40 24.94
CA GLU A 49 -5.75 4.68 25.10
C GLU A 49 -4.36 4.48 25.71
N GLN A 50 -4.27 3.68 26.77
CA GLN A 50 -3.00 3.35 27.41
C GLN A 50 -2.09 2.59 26.43
N PHE A 51 -2.62 1.66 25.66
CA PHE A 51 -1.86 0.93 24.66
C PHE A 51 -1.15 1.88 23.67
N TRP A 52 -1.88 2.83 23.07
CA TRP A 52 -1.27 3.75 22.11
C TRP A 52 -0.29 4.73 22.76
N GLN A 53 -0.50 5.08 24.03
CA GLN A 53 0.47 5.86 24.80
C GLN A 53 1.75 5.05 25.07
N GLU A 54 1.62 3.77 25.42
CA GLU A 54 2.77 2.89 25.66
C GLU A 54 3.53 2.58 24.36
N VAL A 55 2.86 2.46 23.21
CA VAL A 55 3.52 2.37 21.91
C VAL A 55 4.34 3.63 21.62
N TRP A 56 3.80 4.82 21.91
CA TRP A 56 4.56 6.07 21.76
C TRP A 56 5.84 6.07 22.60
N LEU A 57 5.75 5.63 23.85
CA LEU A 57 6.87 5.61 24.78
C LEU A 57 7.89 4.50 24.46
N PHE A 58 7.40 3.29 24.25
CA PHE A 58 8.25 2.11 24.01
C PHE A 58 8.99 2.16 22.67
N CYS A 59 8.36 2.68 21.64
CA CYS A 59 8.97 2.83 20.32
C CYS A 59 9.74 4.15 20.15
N ASP A 60 9.99 4.89 21.24
CA ASP A 60 10.77 6.14 21.26
C ASP A 60 10.30 7.19 20.25
N VAL A 61 8.97 7.35 20.09
CA VAL A 61 8.41 8.33 19.14
C VAL A 61 8.75 9.75 19.58
N ILE A 62 9.43 10.48 18.71
CA ILE A 62 9.91 11.85 18.98
C ILE A 62 8.79 12.86 18.70
N GLY A 63 8.45 13.63 19.73
CA GLY A 63 7.42 14.66 19.67
C GLY A 63 6.96 15.09 21.04
N ASN A 64 5.89 15.89 21.06
CA ASN A 64 5.16 16.20 22.29
C ASN A 64 3.79 15.48 22.19
N ALA A 65 3.58 14.46 23.00
CA ALA A 65 2.33 13.67 22.98
C ALA A 65 1.10 14.43 23.53
N GLY A 66 1.32 15.55 24.22
CA GLY A 66 0.24 16.24 24.92
C GLY A 66 -0.24 15.47 26.17
N GLU A 67 -1.31 15.96 26.79
CA GLU A 67 -1.87 15.37 28.02
C GLU A 67 -3.05 14.41 27.73
N THR A 68 -3.66 14.52 26.57
CA THR A 68 -4.86 13.77 26.20
C THR A 68 -4.55 12.82 25.05
N VAL A 69 -4.81 11.53 25.27
CA VAL A 69 -4.58 10.50 24.23
C VAL A 69 -5.73 10.47 23.23
N LYS A 70 -6.97 10.63 23.70
CA LYS A 70 -8.15 10.50 22.85
C LYS A 70 -9.26 11.43 23.32
N SER A 71 -9.92 12.07 22.40
CA SER A 71 -11.06 12.95 22.69
C SER A 71 -12.15 12.81 21.64
N GLN A 72 -13.40 13.13 22.06
CA GLN A 72 -14.49 13.26 21.10
C GLN A 72 -14.29 14.55 20.31
N ALA A 73 -14.03 14.45 19.02
CA ALA A 73 -14.05 15.62 18.15
C ALA A 73 -15.48 16.10 17.94
N LYS A 74 -15.65 17.42 17.74
CA LYS A 74 -16.91 17.90 17.13
C LYS A 74 -16.96 17.30 15.73
N SER A 75 -18.00 16.50 15.46
CA SER A 75 -18.17 15.94 14.13
C SER A 75 -18.19 17.07 13.09
N LYS A 76 -17.25 17.02 12.15
CA LYS A 76 -17.24 17.88 10.96
C LYS A 76 -18.13 17.32 9.84
N TRP A 77 -18.75 16.18 10.09
CA TRP A 77 -19.58 15.44 9.17
C TRP A 77 -21.07 15.63 9.48
N GLN A 78 -21.91 15.56 8.47
CA GLN A 78 -23.36 15.68 8.65
C GLN A 78 -23.94 14.55 9.49
N GLN A 79 -23.37 13.35 9.40
CA GLN A 79 -23.76 12.17 10.18
C GLN A 79 -22.64 11.82 11.16
N PRO A 80 -22.84 11.97 12.48
CA PRO A 80 -21.85 11.57 13.48
C PRO A 80 -21.67 10.05 13.50
N VAL A 81 -20.39 9.61 13.53
CA VAL A 81 -20.02 8.20 13.73
C VAL A 81 -18.97 8.16 14.84
N LEU A 82 -19.28 7.50 15.95
CA LEU A 82 -18.46 7.57 17.16
C LEU A 82 -16.99 7.19 16.90
N ASN A 83 -16.74 6.03 16.31
CA ASN A 83 -15.38 5.54 16.05
C ASN A 83 -14.63 6.36 15.01
N ARG A 84 -15.32 6.93 14.03
CA ARG A 84 -14.74 7.81 13.00
C ARG A 84 -14.37 9.18 13.55
N ASP A 85 -15.21 9.74 14.43
CA ASP A 85 -15.14 11.13 14.88
C ASP A 85 -14.28 11.29 16.15
N LEU A 86 -13.52 10.26 16.53
CA LEU A 86 -12.54 10.34 17.59
C LEU A 86 -11.25 11.02 17.11
N CYS A 87 -10.72 11.89 17.93
CA CYS A 87 -9.47 12.60 17.71
C CYS A 87 -8.38 12.00 18.62
N TRP A 88 -7.37 11.42 18.02
CA TRP A 88 -6.22 10.87 18.72
C TRP A 88 -5.18 11.96 18.97
N PHE A 89 -4.60 11.98 20.14
CA PHE A 89 -3.55 12.90 20.58
C PHE A 89 -3.80 14.36 20.17
N PRO A 90 -4.93 14.97 20.56
CA PRO A 90 -5.39 16.27 20.05
C PRO A 90 -4.45 17.44 20.36
N GLY A 91 -3.58 17.30 21.36
CA GLY A 91 -2.57 18.30 21.74
C GLY A 91 -1.15 17.95 21.31
N ALA A 92 -0.96 16.86 20.59
CA ALA A 92 0.37 16.41 20.21
C ALA A 92 0.93 17.17 19.01
N HIS A 93 2.26 17.37 19.03
CA HIS A 93 3.03 17.98 17.94
C HIS A 93 4.21 17.09 17.59
N ILE A 94 4.32 16.73 16.32
CA ILE A 94 5.24 15.70 15.82
C ILE A 94 5.71 16.05 14.42
N ASN A 95 6.89 15.55 14.02
CA ASN A 95 7.37 15.63 12.64
C ASN A 95 7.78 14.23 12.16
N TYR A 96 7.35 13.86 10.97
CA TYR A 96 7.63 12.54 10.39
C TYR A 96 9.12 12.34 10.11
N ALA A 97 9.76 13.27 9.38
CA ALA A 97 11.17 13.15 9.02
C ALA A 97 12.09 13.18 10.25
N GLU A 98 11.72 13.93 11.31
CA GLU A 98 12.46 13.96 12.58
C GLU A 98 12.56 12.57 13.22
N ASN A 99 11.45 11.81 13.18
CA ASN A 99 11.41 10.44 13.67
C ASN A 99 12.25 9.49 12.81
N LEU A 100 12.15 9.61 11.49
CA LEU A 100 12.85 8.72 10.56
C LEU A 100 14.37 8.96 10.52
N LEU A 101 14.82 10.17 10.80
CA LEU A 101 16.25 10.55 10.76
C LEU A 101 16.92 10.59 12.14
N SER A 102 16.22 10.17 13.19
CA SER A 102 16.70 10.25 14.58
C SER A 102 17.98 9.46 14.83
N PHE A 103 18.15 8.34 14.15
CA PHE A 103 19.34 7.48 14.29
C PHE A 103 20.61 8.09 13.69
N ALA A 104 20.52 9.10 12.83
CA ALA A 104 21.67 9.78 12.25
C ALA A 104 22.60 10.41 13.31
N TYR A 105 22.05 10.87 14.42
CA TYR A 105 22.83 11.43 15.52
C TYR A 105 23.61 10.37 16.32
N GLN A 106 23.10 9.14 16.36
CA GLN A 106 23.71 8.03 17.09
C GLN A 106 24.68 7.23 16.22
N LYS A 107 24.37 7.09 14.92
CA LYS A 107 25.00 6.15 13.98
C LYS A 107 25.33 6.79 12.63
N PRO A 108 26.00 7.97 12.59
CA PRO A 108 26.18 8.75 11.37
C PRO A 108 26.90 7.99 10.24
N HIS A 109 27.76 7.03 10.58
CA HIS A 109 28.57 6.28 9.62
C HIS A 109 28.01 4.91 9.26
N GLU A 110 26.93 4.46 9.90
CA GLU A 110 26.25 3.22 9.53
C GLU A 110 25.33 3.43 8.32
N LEU A 111 24.99 2.34 7.64
CA LEU A 111 24.15 2.40 6.44
C LEU A 111 22.69 2.71 6.80
N ALA A 112 22.14 3.70 6.12
CA ALA A 112 20.70 4.03 6.13
C ALA A 112 19.99 3.51 4.88
N ILE A 113 20.67 3.51 3.72
CA ILE A 113 20.12 3.02 2.46
C ILE A 113 21.14 2.17 1.71
N TRP A 114 20.68 1.03 1.18
CA TRP A 114 21.34 0.20 0.19
C TRP A 114 20.46 0.13 -1.04
N PHE A 115 20.93 0.60 -2.16
CA PHE A 115 20.21 0.62 -3.43
C PHE A 115 20.91 -0.24 -4.48
N GLU A 116 20.12 -1.04 -5.20
CA GLU A 116 20.52 -1.71 -6.44
C GLU A 116 19.41 -1.57 -7.49
N ASN A 117 19.76 -1.69 -8.77
CA ASN A 117 18.81 -1.70 -9.87
C ASN A 117 19.09 -2.83 -10.88
N GLU A 118 18.20 -2.99 -11.86
CA GLU A 118 18.37 -4.04 -12.88
C GLU A 118 19.49 -3.78 -13.88
N ARG A 119 20.20 -2.64 -13.79
CA ARG A 119 21.42 -2.34 -14.58
C ARG A 119 22.70 -2.69 -13.84
N ASP A 120 22.61 -3.46 -12.74
CA ASP A 120 23.72 -3.81 -11.85
C ASP A 120 24.43 -2.59 -11.22
N GLU A 121 23.74 -1.46 -11.10
CA GLU A 121 24.23 -0.29 -10.40
C GLU A 121 23.91 -0.43 -8.91
N ARG A 122 24.91 -0.09 -8.08
CA ARG A 122 24.78 -0.08 -6.62
C ARG A 122 25.15 1.27 -6.05
N GLN A 123 24.35 1.73 -5.09
CA GLN A 123 24.63 2.94 -4.34
C GLN A 123 24.27 2.72 -2.86
N THR A 124 25.07 3.27 -1.98
CA THR A 124 24.81 3.20 -0.53
C THR A 124 24.86 4.59 0.08
N TYR A 125 24.04 4.80 1.10
CA TYR A 125 24.04 6.03 1.89
C TYR A 125 24.25 5.67 3.36
N THR A 126 25.20 6.34 3.99
CA THR A 126 25.24 6.39 5.45
C THR A 126 24.13 7.30 5.99
N TRP A 127 23.84 7.22 7.27
CA TRP A 127 22.88 8.13 7.90
C TRP A 127 23.28 9.61 7.71
N GLN A 128 24.59 9.90 7.80
CA GLN A 128 25.10 11.26 7.57
C GLN A 128 24.83 11.71 6.13
N GLN A 129 25.18 10.89 5.14
CA GLN A 129 24.96 11.22 3.72
C GLN A 129 23.48 11.41 3.39
N LEU A 130 22.61 10.58 3.96
CA LEU A 130 21.16 10.75 3.83
C LEU A 130 20.71 12.11 4.38
N CYS A 131 21.15 12.48 5.59
CA CYS A 131 20.81 13.76 6.20
C CYS A 131 21.37 14.94 5.41
N ASP A 132 22.59 14.82 4.88
CA ASP A 132 23.22 15.88 4.09
C ASP A 132 22.42 16.20 2.83
N GLU A 133 22.02 15.18 2.06
CA GLU A 133 21.19 15.40 0.87
C GLU A 133 19.76 15.88 1.23
N VAL A 134 19.15 15.33 2.29
CA VAL A 134 17.86 15.82 2.78
C VAL A 134 17.95 17.29 3.15
N SER A 135 19.04 17.72 3.79
CA SER A 135 19.25 19.13 4.14
C SER A 135 19.36 20.03 2.92
N SER A 136 20.12 19.64 1.90
CA SER A 136 20.24 20.41 0.66
C SER A 136 18.89 20.59 -0.05
N VAL A 137 18.12 19.50 -0.17
CA VAL A 137 16.78 19.53 -0.78
C VAL A 137 15.78 20.29 0.09
N GLN A 138 15.87 20.20 1.43
CA GLN A 138 15.04 20.99 2.35
C GLN A 138 15.25 22.50 2.15
N GLN A 139 16.52 22.95 2.03
CA GLN A 139 16.86 24.35 1.79
C GLN A 139 16.27 24.82 0.46
N TRP A 140 16.43 24.05 -0.62
CA TRP A 140 15.85 24.35 -1.91
C TRP A 140 14.32 24.46 -1.87
N LEU A 141 13.64 23.50 -1.22
CA LEU A 141 12.18 23.53 -1.06
C LEU A 141 11.72 24.77 -0.30
N ARG A 142 12.47 25.19 0.74
CA ARG A 142 12.20 26.41 1.50
C ARG A 142 12.33 27.66 0.64
N ASP A 143 13.36 27.76 -0.19
CA ASP A 143 13.57 28.86 -1.13
C ASP A 143 12.50 28.89 -2.22
N CYS A 144 11.96 27.74 -2.62
CA CYS A 144 10.77 27.65 -3.49
C CYS A 144 9.47 28.05 -2.77
N GLY A 145 9.52 28.39 -1.48
CA GLY A 145 8.38 28.84 -0.68
C GLY A 145 7.47 27.71 -0.21
N ILE A 146 7.99 26.48 -0.08
CA ILE A 146 7.27 25.36 0.52
C ILE A 146 7.21 25.53 2.04
N LYS A 147 6.03 25.30 2.59
CA LYS A 147 5.73 25.41 4.02
C LYS A 147 4.67 24.41 4.44
N GLN A 148 4.41 24.35 5.73
CA GLN A 148 3.36 23.51 6.32
C GLN A 148 2.04 23.60 5.53
N GLY A 149 1.46 22.44 5.21
CA GLY A 149 0.20 22.32 4.50
C GLY A 149 0.28 22.42 2.96
N ASP A 150 1.45 22.74 2.40
CA ASP A 150 1.68 22.67 0.96
C ASP A 150 1.84 21.22 0.50
N VAL A 151 1.52 20.96 -0.76
CA VAL A 151 1.66 19.63 -1.35
C VAL A 151 2.84 19.59 -2.30
N VAL A 152 3.65 18.53 -2.18
CA VAL A 152 4.76 18.20 -3.06
C VAL A 152 4.52 16.79 -3.62
N ALA A 153 4.74 16.63 -4.93
CA ALA A 153 4.49 15.38 -5.63
C ALA A 153 5.77 14.72 -6.16
N GLY A 154 5.80 13.40 -6.20
CA GLY A 154 6.82 12.58 -6.86
C GLY A 154 6.23 11.70 -7.96
N TYR A 155 6.71 11.84 -9.19
CA TYR A 155 6.45 10.92 -10.30
C TYR A 155 7.76 10.22 -10.64
N LEU A 156 8.09 9.20 -9.83
CA LEU A 156 9.44 8.68 -9.68
C LEU A 156 9.48 7.15 -9.56
N PRO A 157 10.58 6.50 -10.00
CA PRO A 157 10.86 5.13 -9.61
C PRO A 157 11.30 5.02 -8.15
N HIS A 158 11.51 3.80 -7.66
CA HIS A 158 11.92 3.56 -6.28
C HIS A 158 13.43 3.80 -6.11
N LEU A 159 13.81 5.08 -5.96
CA LEU A 159 15.19 5.54 -5.83
C LEU A 159 15.49 6.11 -4.43
N PRO A 160 16.76 6.15 -4.01
CA PRO A 160 17.16 6.91 -2.82
C PRO A 160 16.70 8.38 -2.86
N GLN A 161 16.78 9.03 -4.03
CA GLN A 161 16.32 10.40 -4.25
C GLN A 161 14.82 10.58 -3.98
N THR A 162 14.00 9.54 -4.25
CA THR A 162 12.56 9.57 -3.94
C THR A 162 12.34 9.62 -2.43
N VAL A 163 13.13 8.84 -1.67
CA VAL A 163 13.12 8.86 -0.19
C VAL A 163 13.58 10.22 0.34
N ILE A 164 14.68 10.75 -0.19
CA ILE A 164 15.25 12.06 0.20
C ILE A 164 14.25 13.20 -0.06
N ALA A 165 13.61 13.23 -1.24
CA ALA A 165 12.60 14.22 -1.59
C ALA A 165 11.40 14.20 -0.63
N MET A 166 10.92 13.01 -0.28
CA MET A 166 9.83 12.84 0.69
C MET A 166 10.25 13.29 2.09
N LEU A 167 11.44 12.92 2.56
CA LEU A 167 11.95 13.34 3.87
C LEU A 167 12.16 14.86 3.95
N ALA A 168 12.73 15.47 2.91
CA ALA A 168 12.88 16.92 2.83
C ALA A 168 11.54 17.65 2.84
N THR A 169 10.55 17.13 2.12
CA THR A 169 9.17 17.67 2.10
C THR A 169 8.52 17.61 3.48
N THR A 170 8.53 16.43 4.10
CA THR A 170 7.84 16.19 5.36
C THR A 170 8.55 16.84 6.55
N SER A 171 9.85 17.11 6.46
CA SER A 171 10.59 17.88 7.46
C SER A 171 10.05 19.31 7.61
N LEU A 172 9.53 19.89 6.54
CA LEU A 172 8.90 21.23 6.52
C LEU A 172 7.42 21.21 6.96
N GLY A 173 6.87 20.05 7.35
CA GLY A 173 5.45 19.89 7.65
C GLY A 173 4.55 19.98 6.40
N ALA A 174 5.13 19.79 5.22
CA ALA A 174 4.40 19.72 3.95
C ALA A 174 3.93 18.29 3.67
N THR A 175 2.89 18.17 2.86
CA THR A 175 2.26 16.90 2.50
C THR A 175 2.93 16.28 1.28
N TRP A 176 3.27 15.01 1.34
CA TRP A 176 3.82 14.25 0.23
C TRP A 176 2.75 13.43 -0.48
N THR A 177 2.85 13.33 -1.79
CA THR A 177 2.10 12.39 -2.61
C THR A 177 3.00 11.85 -3.72
N SER A 178 2.80 10.60 -4.14
CA SER A 178 3.62 10.02 -5.21
C SER A 178 2.86 8.99 -6.04
N THR A 179 3.37 8.76 -7.24
CA THR A 179 2.97 7.68 -8.13
C THR A 179 4.19 7.20 -8.94
N SER A 180 4.16 5.95 -9.38
CA SER A 180 5.27 5.34 -10.12
C SER A 180 5.23 5.72 -11.62
N PRO A 181 6.37 5.68 -12.32
CA PRO A 181 6.50 6.18 -13.70
C PRO A 181 5.78 5.32 -14.76
N ASP A 182 5.32 4.13 -14.38
CA ASP A 182 4.53 3.24 -15.24
C ASP A 182 3.08 3.71 -15.44
N PHE A 183 2.61 4.66 -14.60
CA PHE A 183 1.28 5.26 -14.81
C PHE A 183 1.25 6.13 -16.05
N GLY A 184 0.10 6.10 -16.75
CA GLY A 184 -0.17 6.97 -17.89
C GLY A 184 -0.43 8.43 -17.48
N VAL A 185 -0.26 9.34 -18.43
CA VAL A 185 -0.39 10.79 -18.21
C VAL A 185 -1.73 11.17 -17.59
N GLU A 186 -2.85 10.68 -18.15
CA GLU A 186 -4.20 10.96 -17.65
C GLU A 186 -4.38 10.49 -16.21
N SER A 187 -3.88 9.28 -15.91
CA SER A 187 -3.95 8.72 -14.57
C SER A 187 -3.17 9.54 -13.53
N VAL A 188 -2.03 10.13 -13.92
CA VAL A 188 -1.25 11.05 -13.08
C VAL A 188 -1.99 12.38 -12.88
N LEU A 189 -2.52 12.96 -13.96
CA LEU A 189 -3.27 14.22 -13.92
C LEU A 189 -4.57 14.10 -13.09
N GLU A 190 -5.28 12.96 -13.17
CA GLU A 190 -6.44 12.69 -12.33
C GLU A 190 -6.11 12.63 -10.84
N ARG A 191 -4.93 12.18 -10.49
CA ARG A 191 -4.45 12.11 -9.11
C ARG A 191 -3.91 13.46 -8.64
N PHE A 192 -2.86 13.93 -9.26
CA PHE A 192 -2.16 15.15 -8.84
C PHE A 192 -2.98 16.42 -9.06
N GLY A 193 -3.83 16.46 -10.10
CA GLY A 193 -4.74 17.58 -10.36
C GLY A 193 -5.75 17.84 -9.23
N GLN A 194 -6.11 16.80 -8.46
CA GLN A 194 -6.99 16.95 -7.29
C GLN A 194 -6.27 17.65 -6.12
N VAL A 195 -4.99 17.36 -5.90
CA VAL A 195 -4.20 17.85 -4.76
C VAL A 195 -3.42 19.13 -5.08
N LYS A 196 -3.19 19.43 -6.37
CA LYS A 196 -2.53 20.63 -6.89
C LYS A 196 -1.16 20.86 -6.23
N PRO A 197 -0.16 20.01 -6.49
CA PRO A 197 1.16 20.14 -5.91
C PRO A 197 1.85 21.43 -6.40
N LYS A 198 2.65 22.04 -5.53
CA LYS A 198 3.48 23.20 -5.88
C LYS A 198 4.81 22.82 -6.52
N ILE A 199 5.34 21.65 -6.16
CA ILE A 199 6.59 21.08 -6.66
C ILE A 199 6.30 19.69 -7.18
N LEU A 200 6.92 19.34 -8.32
CA LEU A 200 6.96 18.01 -8.88
C LEU A 200 8.41 17.52 -8.93
N PHE A 201 8.70 16.41 -8.26
CA PHE A 201 9.91 15.64 -8.51
C PHE A 201 9.63 14.58 -9.58
N THR A 202 10.53 14.46 -10.55
CA THR A 202 10.42 13.49 -11.64
C THR A 202 11.79 12.96 -12.05
N CYS A 203 11.86 12.05 -13.02
CA CYS A 203 13.11 11.54 -13.59
C CYS A 203 13.06 11.59 -15.12
N ASP A 204 14.23 11.49 -15.76
CA ASP A 204 14.38 11.46 -17.21
C ASP A 204 13.88 10.14 -17.83
N GLY A 205 13.81 9.07 -17.04
CA GLY A 205 13.34 7.76 -17.47
C GLY A 205 13.61 6.67 -16.44
N TYR A 206 13.26 5.44 -16.77
CA TYR A 206 13.47 4.26 -15.94
C TYR A 206 13.72 3.01 -16.79
N THR A 207 14.22 1.95 -16.14
CA THR A 207 14.38 0.62 -16.77
C THR A 207 13.43 -0.38 -16.13
N PHE A 208 12.85 -1.25 -16.94
CA PHE A 208 12.03 -2.35 -16.45
C PHE A 208 12.06 -3.53 -17.42
N ASN A 209 12.38 -4.71 -16.90
CA ASN A 209 12.47 -5.95 -17.65
C ASN A 209 13.42 -5.85 -18.88
N GLY A 210 14.58 -5.22 -18.71
CA GLY A 210 15.60 -4.99 -19.73
C GLY A 210 15.26 -3.91 -20.75
N LYS A 211 14.16 -3.19 -20.58
CA LYS A 211 13.73 -2.11 -21.47
C LYS A 211 13.89 -0.76 -20.80
N THR A 212 14.28 0.23 -21.59
CA THR A 212 14.40 1.62 -21.17
C THR A 212 13.15 2.40 -21.59
N PHE A 213 12.63 3.20 -20.69
CA PHE A 213 11.46 4.04 -20.91
C PHE A 213 11.85 5.50 -20.68
N ASP A 214 11.76 6.30 -21.74
CA ASP A 214 11.95 7.75 -21.66
C ASP A 214 10.69 8.42 -21.11
N MET A 215 10.87 9.45 -20.28
CA MET A 215 9.76 10.14 -19.62
C MET A 215 9.60 11.61 -20.05
N ALA A 216 10.44 12.11 -20.96
CA ALA A 216 10.46 13.54 -21.29
C ALA A 216 9.10 14.06 -21.75
N GLU A 217 8.45 13.41 -22.72
CA GLU A 217 7.13 13.82 -23.24
C GLU A 217 6.04 13.74 -22.16
N LYS A 218 6.03 12.68 -21.36
CA LYS A 218 5.07 12.52 -20.25
C LYS A 218 5.26 13.64 -19.21
N ASN A 219 6.51 13.90 -18.82
CA ASN A 219 6.85 14.91 -17.83
C ASN A 219 6.47 16.30 -18.29
N GLN A 220 6.76 16.64 -19.56
CA GLN A 220 6.36 17.90 -20.17
C GLN A 220 4.84 18.06 -20.11
N HIS A 221 4.10 17.08 -20.63
CA HIS A 221 2.64 17.15 -20.67
C HIS A 221 2.02 17.29 -19.26
N ILE A 222 2.50 16.50 -18.29
CA ILE A 222 2.03 16.56 -16.90
C ILE A 222 2.34 17.94 -16.30
N SER A 223 3.56 18.45 -16.48
CA SER A 223 3.98 19.73 -15.90
C SER A 223 3.20 20.91 -16.47
N ASP A 224 2.89 20.88 -17.76
CA ASP A 224 2.14 21.96 -18.44
C ASP A 224 0.64 21.96 -18.07
N HIS A 225 0.11 20.83 -17.58
CA HIS A 225 -1.32 20.68 -17.24
C HIS A 225 -1.62 20.61 -15.73
N LEU A 226 -0.61 20.66 -14.85
CA LEU A 226 -0.82 20.69 -13.42
C LEU A 226 -1.02 22.12 -12.89
N ASP A 227 -2.26 22.45 -12.57
CA ASP A 227 -2.63 23.73 -11.97
C ASP A 227 -1.83 24.00 -10.67
N GLY A 228 -1.17 25.16 -10.61
CA GLY A 228 -0.50 25.64 -9.39
C GLY A 228 0.92 25.12 -9.21
N LEU A 229 1.43 24.31 -10.13
CA LEU A 229 2.82 23.87 -10.15
C LEU A 229 3.75 25.07 -10.35
N LYS A 230 4.79 25.19 -9.52
CA LYS A 230 5.72 26.31 -9.53
C LYS A 230 7.11 25.93 -10.02
N GLN A 231 7.54 24.72 -9.68
CA GLN A 231 8.87 24.21 -9.98
C GLN A 231 8.81 22.70 -10.23
N VAL A 232 9.71 22.24 -11.07
CA VAL A 232 9.99 20.82 -11.30
C VAL A 232 11.45 20.56 -10.91
N CYS A 233 11.70 19.44 -10.23
CA CYS A 233 13.05 18.93 -10.01
C CYS A 233 13.19 17.58 -10.69
N GLN A 234 14.09 17.48 -11.65
CA GLN A 234 14.36 16.27 -12.41
C GLN A 234 15.58 15.55 -11.88
N ILE A 235 15.46 14.25 -11.66
CA ILE A 235 16.55 13.33 -11.38
C ILE A 235 17.04 12.76 -12.70
N SER A 236 18.31 13.01 -13.04
CA SER A 236 18.98 12.44 -14.22
C SER A 236 19.40 11.00 -13.92
N TYR A 237 18.46 10.08 -14.06
CA TYR A 237 18.65 8.66 -13.71
C TYR A 237 19.22 7.81 -14.87
N LEU A 238 18.84 8.14 -16.11
CA LEU A 238 19.31 7.43 -17.30
C LEU A 238 20.35 8.25 -18.08
N LYS A 239 20.09 9.55 -18.27
CA LYS A 239 20.88 10.46 -19.09
C LYS A 239 20.86 11.86 -18.47
N PRO A 240 21.95 12.61 -18.55
CA PRO A 240 21.98 13.99 -18.10
C PRO A 240 21.25 14.91 -19.11
N HIS A 241 19.95 14.80 -19.22
CA HIS A 241 19.12 15.63 -20.09
C HIS A 241 17.88 16.10 -19.35
N ILE A 242 17.69 17.41 -19.29
CA ILE A 242 16.51 18.06 -18.69
C ILE A 242 15.48 18.27 -19.79
N PHE A 243 14.23 17.84 -19.55
CA PHE A 243 13.13 18.17 -20.46
C PHE A 243 12.71 19.64 -20.32
N GLU A 244 12.22 20.22 -21.39
CA GLU A 244 11.71 21.59 -21.39
C GLU A 244 10.20 21.59 -21.13
N CYS A 245 9.73 22.52 -20.28
CA CYS A 245 8.32 22.77 -20.04
C CYS A 245 8.11 24.26 -19.67
N ASP A 246 6.86 24.68 -19.56
CA ASP A 246 6.49 26.08 -19.22
C ASP A 246 6.87 26.43 -17.77
N VAL A 247 7.12 25.44 -16.92
CA VAL A 247 7.50 25.61 -15.52
C VAL A 247 9.02 25.52 -15.37
N CYS A 248 9.60 26.31 -14.48
CA CYS A 248 11.04 26.26 -14.21
C CYS A 248 11.47 24.85 -13.74
N THR A 249 12.38 24.25 -14.50
CA THR A 249 12.92 22.91 -14.21
C THR A 249 14.35 23.01 -13.67
N GLN A 250 14.60 22.32 -12.56
CA GLN A 250 15.91 22.19 -11.94
C GLN A 250 16.41 20.74 -12.08
N ASP A 251 17.71 20.59 -12.26
CA ASP A 251 18.35 19.28 -12.13
C ASP A 251 18.69 19.00 -10.66
N TRP A 252 18.45 17.76 -10.23
CA TRP A 252 18.74 17.31 -8.86
C TRP A 252 20.17 17.59 -8.42
N GLN A 253 21.16 17.29 -9.29
CA GLN A 253 22.57 17.53 -8.96
C GLN A 253 22.89 19.02 -8.80
N ASN A 254 22.21 19.89 -9.56
CA ASN A 254 22.36 21.33 -9.40
C ASN A 254 21.82 21.79 -8.04
N VAL A 255 20.69 21.22 -7.57
CA VAL A 255 20.17 21.50 -6.24
C VAL A 255 21.22 21.11 -5.17
N LEU A 256 21.77 19.90 -5.24
CA LEU A 256 22.81 19.46 -4.28
C LEU A 256 24.09 20.33 -4.34
N ASN A 257 24.47 20.79 -5.51
CA ASN A 257 25.66 21.64 -5.67
C ASN A 257 25.43 23.09 -5.18
N GLN A 258 24.19 23.58 -5.25
CA GLN A 258 23.83 24.93 -4.84
C GLN A 258 23.67 25.08 -3.33
N TYR A 259 23.19 24.05 -2.64
CA TYR A 259 22.88 24.07 -1.21
C TYR A 259 23.82 23.14 -0.44
N SER A 260 24.77 23.72 0.28
CA SER A 260 25.62 22.95 1.19
C SER A 260 24.80 22.43 2.38
N PRO A 261 25.08 21.22 2.86
CA PRO A 261 24.38 20.68 4.01
C PRO A 261 24.48 21.55 5.26
N GLU A 262 23.36 21.78 5.90
CA GLU A 262 23.22 22.48 7.19
C GLU A 262 22.47 21.57 8.18
N PRO A 263 22.49 21.86 9.49
CA PRO A 263 21.67 21.13 10.45
C PRO A 263 20.19 21.14 10.05
N LEU A 264 19.58 19.96 9.97
CA LEU A 264 18.17 19.81 9.61
C LEU A 264 17.28 20.54 10.63
N THR A 265 16.24 21.14 10.13
CA THR A 265 15.18 21.76 10.94
C THR A 265 13.86 21.05 10.68
N TYR A 266 13.08 20.85 11.74
CA TYR A 266 11.84 20.10 11.67
C TYR A 266 10.66 20.96 12.12
N THR A 267 9.68 21.13 11.22
CA THR A 267 8.41 21.77 11.56
C THR A 267 7.50 20.73 12.17
N ARG A 268 7.40 20.70 13.49
CA ARG A 268 6.42 19.84 14.18
C ARG A 268 5.02 20.39 13.96
N VAL A 269 4.14 19.54 13.45
CA VAL A 269 2.75 19.83 13.13
C VAL A 269 1.81 19.09 14.10
N ASN A 270 0.50 19.37 14.07
CA ASN A 270 -0.43 18.60 14.88
C ASN A 270 -0.46 17.14 14.45
N PHE A 271 -0.68 16.25 15.41
CA PHE A 271 -0.75 14.79 15.19
C PHE A 271 -1.65 14.40 14.01
N ASN A 272 -2.80 15.08 13.88
CA ASN A 272 -3.82 14.80 12.89
C ASN A 272 -3.67 15.60 11.58
N ASP A 273 -2.61 16.40 11.42
CA ASP A 273 -2.33 17.14 10.19
C ASP A 273 -1.92 16.16 9.05
N PRO A 274 -2.19 16.51 7.78
CA PRO A 274 -1.88 15.65 6.63
C PRO A 274 -0.38 15.38 6.47
N LEU A 275 0.00 14.12 6.33
CA LEU A 275 1.33 13.66 5.95
C LEU A 275 1.36 13.21 4.50
N PHE A 276 0.51 12.25 4.16
CA PHE A 276 0.42 11.66 2.84
C PHE A 276 -0.96 11.84 2.23
N VAL A 277 -1.00 12.02 0.91
CA VAL A 277 -2.19 11.73 0.12
C VAL A 277 -1.88 10.54 -0.76
N LEU A 278 -2.55 9.42 -0.46
CA LEU A 278 -2.43 8.18 -1.22
C LEU A 278 -3.68 7.98 -2.07
N TYR A 279 -3.52 7.24 -3.14
CA TYR A 279 -4.61 7.03 -4.09
C TYR A 279 -5.08 5.59 -4.07
N SER A 280 -6.38 5.39 -4.02
CA SER A 280 -6.99 4.11 -4.32
C SER A 280 -8.07 4.28 -5.37
N SER A 281 -8.13 3.31 -6.27
CA SER A 281 -9.17 3.28 -7.28
C SER A 281 -10.53 3.03 -6.63
N GLY A 282 -11.53 3.83 -7.06
CA GLY A 282 -12.92 3.65 -6.65
C GLY A 282 -13.71 2.88 -7.72
N THR A 283 -14.83 2.33 -7.34
CA THR A 283 -15.78 1.72 -8.27
C THR A 283 -16.54 2.76 -9.10
N THR A 284 -16.47 4.03 -8.71
CA THR A 284 -17.15 5.15 -9.38
C THR A 284 -16.28 6.39 -9.41
N GLY A 285 -16.04 6.96 -10.58
CA GLY A 285 -15.41 8.27 -10.78
C GLY A 285 -13.90 8.31 -10.50
N LYS A 286 -13.39 9.51 -10.21
CA LYS A 286 -11.95 9.77 -10.00
C LYS A 286 -11.39 8.99 -8.80
N PRO A 287 -10.09 8.67 -8.80
CA PRO A 287 -9.43 8.01 -7.68
C PRO A 287 -9.69 8.73 -6.35
N LYS A 288 -9.88 7.97 -5.28
CA LYS A 288 -9.97 8.50 -3.92
C LYS A 288 -8.60 9.07 -3.54
N CYS A 289 -8.57 10.29 -3.05
CA CYS A 289 -7.37 10.93 -2.48
C CYS A 289 -7.44 10.78 -0.95
N ILE A 290 -6.88 9.73 -0.43
CA ILE A 290 -6.97 9.35 1.00
C ILE A 290 -5.91 10.12 1.78
N VAL A 291 -6.33 10.87 2.80
CA VAL A 291 -5.45 11.71 3.61
C VAL A 291 -5.03 10.97 4.87
N HIS A 292 -3.73 10.70 5.00
CA HIS A 292 -3.15 10.07 6.19
C HIS A 292 -2.46 11.11 7.07
N SER A 293 -2.68 11.02 8.37
CA SER A 293 -2.12 11.94 9.36
C SER A 293 -0.66 11.63 9.70
N VAL A 294 0.08 12.65 10.13
CA VAL A 294 1.48 12.51 10.54
C VAL A 294 1.62 11.54 11.70
N GLY A 295 0.93 11.81 12.79
CA GLY A 295 1.09 11.02 14.01
C GLY A 295 0.49 9.63 13.90
N GLY A 296 -0.69 9.50 13.28
CA GLY A 296 -1.33 8.19 13.08
C GLY A 296 -0.47 7.26 12.22
N THR A 297 0.15 7.78 11.17
CA THR A 297 1.07 7.00 10.32
C THR A 297 2.31 6.55 11.07
N ILE A 298 3.02 7.47 11.76
CA ILE A 298 4.22 7.12 12.53
C ILE A 298 3.89 6.05 13.57
N LEU A 299 2.88 6.33 14.41
CA LEU A 299 2.57 5.48 15.56
C LEU A 299 2.17 4.07 15.12
N ASN A 300 1.36 3.97 14.05
CA ASN A 300 0.99 2.67 13.50
C ASN A 300 2.19 1.94 12.87
N HIS A 301 3.02 2.64 12.09
CA HIS A 301 4.16 2.01 11.42
C HIS A 301 5.22 1.52 12.40
N VAL A 302 5.58 2.30 13.45
CA VAL A 302 6.54 1.80 14.45
C VAL A 302 5.98 0.61 15.23
N LYS A 303 4.68 0.59 15.54
CA LYS A 303 4.00 -0.56 16.13
C LYS A 303 4.12 -1.80 15.22
N GLU A 304 3.82 -1.66 13.93
CA GLU A 304 3.90 -2.77 12.98
C GLU A 304 5.33 -3.25 12.77
N HIS A 305 6.28 -2.33 12.62
CA HIS A 305 7.69 -2.65 12.41
C HIS A 305 8.32 -3.31 13.63
N GLN A 306 8.21 -2.67 14.80
CA GLN A 306 8.92 -3.15 15.99
C GLN A 306 8.20 -4.31 16.66
N LEU A 307 6.87 -4.29 16.79
CA LEU A 307 6.16 -5.31 17.55
C LEU A 307 5.69 -6.48 16.71
N HIS A 308 5.32 -6.26 15.43
CA HIS A 308 4.84 -7.34 14.56
C HIS A 308 5.90 -7.94 13.65
N CYS A 309 6.81 -7.12 13.15
CA CYS A 309 7.90 -7.57 12.28
C CYS A 309 9.22 -7.80 13.02
N ASP A 310 9.28 -7.42 14.30
CA ASP A 310 10.48 -7.52 15.14
C ASP A 310 11.72 -6.82 14.53
N ILE A 311 11.47 -5.67 13.86
CA ILE A 311 12.54 -4.86 13.29
C ILE A 311 13.30 -4.17 14.43
N GLN A 312 14.61 -4.36 14.43
CA GLN A 312 15.55 -3.81 15.39
C GLN A 312 16.53 -2.85 14.71
N PRO A 313 17.20 -1.96 15.46
CA PRO A 313 18.24 -1.12 14.90
C PRO A 313 19.30 -1.97 14.16
N ASN A 314 19.71 -1.52 12.97
CA ASN A 314 20.61 -2.19 12.03
C ASN A 314 20.02 -3.37 11.25
N ASP A 315 18.80 -3.76 11.46
CA ASP A 315 18.13 -4.68 10.54
C ASP A 315 18.10 -4.10 9.13
N ARG A 316 18.12 -4.96 8.13
CA ARG A 316 18.09 -4.58 6.72
C ARG A 316 16.75 -4.99 6.13
N VAL A 317 15.93 -3.97 5.90
CA VAL A 317 14.54 -4.15 5.49
C VAL A 317 14.42 -3.94 4.00
N PHE A 318 14.03 -4.97 3.30
CA PHE A 318 13.70 -4.94 1.88
C PHE A 318 12.19 -5.11 1.68
N TYR A 319 11.59 -4.31 0.83
CA TYR A 319 10.25 -4.53 0.31
C TYR A 319 10.22 -4.26 -1.19
N TYR A 320 9.82 -5.28 -1.99
CA TYR A 320 9.61 -5.06 -3.41
C TYR A 320 8.33 -4.26 -3.62
N THR A 321 8.47 -2.99 -3.95
CA THR A 321 7.37 -2.02 -4.05
C THR A 321 7.71 -0.92 -5.04
N THR A 322 6.74 -0.05 -5.32
CA THR A 322 6.90 1.20 -6.08
C THR A 322 6.37 2.36 -5.27
N CYS A 323 6.81 3.59 -5.53
CA CYS A 323 6.34 4.78 -4.81
C CYS A 323 4.86 5.15 -5.09
N GLY A 324 4.19 4.42 -5.98
CA GLY A 324 2.75 4.48 -6.21
C GLY A 324 1.94 3.46 -5.40
N TRP A 325 2.59 2.60 -4.63
CA TRP A 325 1.94 1.62 -3.77
C TRP A 325 2.22 1.89 -2.30
N MET A 326 1.22 1.82 -1.44
CA MET A 326 1.29 2.14 -0.01
C MET A 326 2.42 1.42 0.74
N MET A 327 2.80 0.21 0.31
CA MET A 327 3.91 -0.52 0.93
C MET A 327 5.25 0.21 0.78
N TRP A 328 5.39 1.15 -0.15
CA TRP A 328 6.54 2.05 -0.20
C TRP A 328 6.59 2.98 1.02
N ASN A 329 5.47 3.58 1.39
CA ASN A 329 5.36 4.46 2.55
C ASN A 329 5.65 3.69 3.84
N TRP A 330 5.11 2.46 3.94
CA TRP A 330 5.38 1.54 5.03
C TRP A 330 6.86 1.16 5.10
N HIS A 331 7.47 0.77 3.97
CA HIS A 331 8.88 0.40 3.90
C HIS A 331 9.80 1.55 4.33
N VAL A 332 9.60 2.76 3.81
CA VAL A 332 10.43 3.93 4.17
C VAL A 332 10.33 4.25 5.66
N SER A 333 9.17 4.06 6.27
CA SER A 333 9.00 4.27 7.72
C SER A 333 9.85 3.35 8.60
N ALA A 334 10.45 2.28 8.06
CA ALA A 334 11.35 1.41 8.82
C ALA A 334 12.63 2.15 9.29
N LEU A 335 12.98 3.28 8.68
CA LEU A 335 14.04 4.17 9.18
C LEU A 335 13.77 4.62 10.61
N ALA A 336 12.52 4.82 11.03
CA ALA A 336 12.16 5.19 12.40
C ALA A 336 12.52 4.11 13.44
N SER A 337 12.75 2.88 13.01
CA SER A 337 13.23 1.77 13.84
C SER A 337 14.76 1.57 13.76
N GLY A 338 15.49 2.50 13.14
CA GLY A 338 16.94 2.43 12.96
C GLY A 338 17.41 1.38 11.95
N ALA A 339 16.50 0.90 11.09
CA ALA A 339 16.82 -0.06 10.05
C ALA A 339 17.46 0.60 8.83
N CYS A 340 18.27 -0.17 8.09
CA CYS A 340 18.74 0.20 6.76
C CYS A 340 17.69 -0.21 5.72
N LEU A 341 17.25 0.73 4.90
CA LEU A 341 16.39 0.44 3.76
C LEU A 341 17.18 -0.25 2.66
N VAL A 342 16.74 -1.42 2.21
CA VAL A 342 17.26 -2.07 1.01
C VAL A 342 16.26 -1.80 -0.12
N ILE A 343 16.70 -1.07 -1.13
CA ILE A 343 15.87 -0.55 -2.23
C ILE A 343 16.30 -1.23 -3.55
N PHE A 344 15.33 -1.65 -4.34
CA PHE A 344 15.57 -2.16 -5.68
C PHE A 344 14.64 -1.48 -6.70
N ASP A 345 15.21 -0.97 -7.80
CA ASP A 345 14.45 -0.46 -8.94
C ASP A 345 14.64 -1.35 -10.16
N GLY A 346 13.52 -1.87 -10.69
CA GLY A 346 13.49 -2.75 -11.85
C GLY A 346 12.55 -3.95 -11.69
N SER A 347 12.61 -4.88 -12.64
CA SER A 347 11.79 -6.09 -12.65
C SER A 347 12.29 -7.12 -11.60
N PRO A 348 11.38 -7.72 -10.81
CA PRO A 348 11.78 -8.69 -9.78
C PRO A 348 12.21 -10.04 -10.35
N VAL A 349 12.08 -10.23 -11.66
CA VAL A 349 12.38 -11.47 -12.36
C VAL A 349 13.36 -11.29 -13.54
N TYR A 350 13.92 -10.11 -13.72
CA TYR A 350 14.91 -9.83 -14.77
C TYR A 350 16.27 -9.49 -14.15
N PRO A 351 17.38 -10.03 -14.72
CA PRO A 351 17.45 -10.95 -15.85
C PRO A 351 17.06 -12.40 -15.50
N SER A 352 16.81 -12.68 -14.24
CA SER A 352 16.37 -13.99 -13.76
C SER A 352 15.67 -13.88 -12.40
N HIS A 353 14.95 -14.93 -12.00
CA HIS A 353 14.30 -15.05 -10.69
C HIS A 353 15.27 -14.99 -9.49
N LYS A 354 16.59 -14.96 -9.74
CA LYS A 354 17.63 -14.85 -8.70
C LYS A 354 17.88 -13.41 -8.25
N VAL A 355 17.44 -12.40 -9.02
CA VAL A 355 17.88 -11.00 -8.84
C VAL A 355 17.62 -10.49 -7.41
N LEU A 356 16.39 -10.62 -6.92
CA LEU A 356 16.06 -10.15 -5.57
C LEU A 356 16.67 -11.02 -4.45
N TRP A 357 16.89 -12.31 -4.72
CA TRP A 357 17.54 -13.21 -3.77
C TRP A 357 19.06 -12.99 -3.70
N ASN A 358 19.67 -12.62 -4.83
CA ASN A 358 21.06 -12.16 -4.83
C ASN A 358 21.21 -10.84 -4.07
N LEU A 359 20.28 -9.88 -4.28
CA LEU A 359 20.22 -8.66 -3.47
C LEU A 359 20.08 -8.97 -1.99
N ALA A 360 19.16 -9.87 -1.61
CA ALA A 360 18.94 -10.27 -0.22
C ALA A 360 20.19 -10.86 0.42
N GLN A 361 20.95 -11.68 -0.33
CA GLN A 361 22.22 -12.27 0.12
C GLN A 361 23.32 -11.21 0.23
N ASN A 362 23.45 -10.31 -0.77
CA ASN A 362 24.50 -9.30 -0.83
C ASN A 362 24.34 -8.22 0.24
N ALA A 363 23.09 -7.86 0.50
CA ALA A 363 22.74 -6.82 1.44
C ALA A 363 22.44 -7.37 2.86
N ASP A 364 22.61 -8.66 3.13
CA ASP A 364 22.25 -9.31 4.40
C ASP A 364 20.84 -8.94 4.88
N VAL A 365 19.85 -9.06 4.01
CA VAL A 365 18.46 -8.70 4.29
C VAL A 365 17.92 -9.53 5.46
N THR A 366 17.36 -8.86 6.45
CA THR A 366 16.75 -9.48 7.62
C THR A 366 15.23 -9.65 7.48
N LEU A 367 14.57 -8.71 6.79
CA LEU A 367 13.16 -8.79 6.41
C LEU A 367 13.03 -8.64 4.89
N PHE A 368 12.39 -9.62 4.25
CA PHE A 368 12.13 -9.66 2.82
C PHE A 368 10.62 -9.51 2.55
N GLY A 369 10.21 -8.33 2.12
CA GLY A 369 8.82 -8.03 1.78
C GLY A 369 8.52 -8.22 0.29
N THR A 370 7.41 -8.86 -0.01
CA THR A 370 7.00 -9.16 -1.38
C THR A 370 5.49 -9.32 -1.52
N SER A 371 5.03 -9.81 -2.67
CA SER A 371 3.64 -10.18 -2.92
C SER A 371 3.48 -11.70 -3.11
N ALA A 372 2.28 -12.22 -2.85
CA ALA A 372 1.96 -13.62 -3.14
C ALA A 372 2.17 -13.97 -4.62
N LYS A 373 1.98 -12.99 -5.53
CA LYS A 373 2.25 -13.15 -6.97
C LYS A 373 3.71 -13.38 -7.30
N TYR A 374 4.63 -12.74 -6.60
CA TYR A 374 6.05 -12.99 -6.79
C TYR A 374 6.43 -14.41 -6.31
N LEU A 375 5.89 -14.84 -5.16
CA LEU A 375 6.11 -16.20 -4.68
C LEU A 375 5.55 -17.26 -5.65
N GLU A 376 4.38 -17.02 -6.24
CA GLU A 376 3.80 -17.87 -7.29
C GLU A 376 4.70 -17.93 -8.54
N ALA A 377 5.26 -16.79 -8.95
CA ALA A 377 6.18 -16.76 -10.09
C ALA A 377 7.46 -17.56 -9.82
N LEU A 378 7.98 -17.52 -8.60
CA LEU A 378 9.12 -18.33 -8.19
C LEU A 378 8.79 -19.83 -8.16
N GLU A 379 7.61 -20.19 -7.62
CA GLU A 379 7.11 -21.58 -7.60
C GLU A 379 6.99 -22.14 -9.02
N LYS A 380 6.34 -21.40 -9.94
CA LYS A 380 6.22 -21.78 -11.36
C LYS A 380 7.56 -21.91 -12.07
N ALA A 381 8.53 -21.08 -11.71
CA ALA A 381 9.90 -21.16 -12.24
C ALA A 381 10.73 -22.25 -11.57
N GLN A 382 10.18 -23.02 -10.63
CA GLN A 382 10.87 -24.05 -9.84
C GLN A 382 12.14 -23.50 -9.15
N PHE A 383 12.11 -22.24 -8.73
CA PHE A 383 13.23 -21.61 -8.06
C PHE A 383 13.38 -22.15 -6.64
N SER A 384 14.50 -22.76 -6.34
CA SER A 384 14.78 -23.39 -5.04
C SER A 384 16.22 -23.09 -4.59
N PRO A 385 16.47 -21.95 -3.94
CA PRO A 385 17.78 -21.59 -3.45
C PRO A 385 18.14 -22.26 -2.12
N LYS A 386 17.24 -23.07 -1.55
CA LYS A 386 17.41 -23.68 -0.23
C LYS A 386 18.71 -24.44 -0.11
N ARG A 387 19.59 -23.92 0.74
CA ARG A 387 20.82 -24.51 1.24
C ARG A 387 20.93 -24.20 2.73
N ALA A 388 21.67 -24.98 3.48
CA ALA A 388 21.80 -24.81 4.94
C ALA A 388 22.32 -23.42 5.34
N ASP A 389 23.09 -22.77 4.46
CA ASP A 389 23.72 -21.46 4.65
C ASP A 389 23.06 -20.34 3.81
N ALA A 390 21.95 -20.63 3.13
CA ALA A 390 21.27 -19.62 2.33
C ALA A 390 20.57 -18.58 3.22
N PHE A 391 20.82 -17.32 2.96
CA PHE A 391 20.20 -16.17 3.63
C PHE A 391 20.30 -16.22 5.17
N PRO A 392 21.51 -16.30 5.75
CA PRO A 392 21.67 -16.47 7.19
C PRO A 392 21.07 -15.33 8.00
N ALA A 393 21.05 -14.10 7.46
CA ALA A 393 20.47 -12.94 8.12
C ALA A 393 18.94 -12.89 8.07
N LEU A 394 18.31 -13.58 7.10
CA LEU A 394 16.86 -13.49 6.86
C LEU A 394 16.05 -14.10 8.00
N LYS A 395 15.29 -13.27 8.69
CA LYS A 395 14.43 -13.63 9.81
C LYS A 395 12.96 -13.72 9.41
N THR A 396 12.50 -12.83 8.53
CA THR A 396 11.08 -12.67 8.20
C THR A 396 10.86 -12.49 6.70
N ILE A 397 9.85 -13.17 6.16
CA ILE A 397 9.30 -12.90 4.83
C ILE A 397 7.88 -12.36 5.03
N CYS A 398 7.61 -11.15 4.53
CA CYS A 398 6.27 -10.56 4.51
C CYS A 398 5.64 -10.70 3.12
N SER A 399 4.37 -11.07 3.05
CA SER A 399 3.61 -11.17 1.82
C SER A 399 2.29 -10.45 1.92
N THR A 400 1.97 -9.60 0.93
CA THR A 400 0.69 -8.87 0.84
C THR A 400 0.29 -8.58 -0.62
N GLY A 401 -0.82 -7.87 -0.80
CA GLY A 401 -1.34 -7.42 -2.09
C GLY A 401 -2.34 -8.40 -2.71
N SER A 402 -2.17 -9.68 -2.51
CA SER A 402 -3.11 -10.73 -2.90
C SER A 402 -3.07 -11.88 -1.90
N VAL A 403 -4.05 -12.77 -1.98
CA VAL A 403 -4.14 -13.94 -1.10
C VAL A 403 -2.89 -14.80 -1.22
N LEU A 404 -2.29 -15.15 -0.08
CA LEU A 404 -1.22 -16.13 0.02
C LEU A 404 -1.87 -17.50 0.27
N TYR A 405 -1.85 -18.36 -0.77
CA TYR A 405 -2.50 -19.66 -0.71
C TYR A 405 -1.69 -20.69 0.08
N PRO A 406 -2.35 -21.71 0.68
CA PRO A 406 -1.68 -22.71 1.49
C PRO A 406 -0.44 -23.36 0.85
N GLU A 407 -0.48 -23.64 -0.47
CA GLU A 407 0.63 -24.26 -1.20
C GLU A 407 1.86 -23.35 -1.28
N GLN A 408 1.65 -22.03 -1.23
CA GLN A 408 2.76 -21.06 -1.20
C GLN A 408 3.46 -21.03 0.17
N PHE A 409 2.77 -21.35 1.26
CA PHE A 409 3.43 -21.60 2.56
C PHE A 409 4.34 -22.83 2.46
N ASP A 410 3.84 -23.93 1.90
CA ASP A 410 4.62 -25.15 1.67
C ASP A 410 5.86 -24.83 0.83
N TYR A 411 5.68 -24.11 -0.29
CA TYR A 411 6.77 -23.70 -1.15
C TYR A 411 7.85 -22.87 -0.41
N VAL A 412 7.47 -21.93 0.42
CA VAL A 412 8.44 -21.11 1.17
C VAL A 412 9.28 -21.99 2.10
N TYR A 413 8.65 -22.85 2.89
CA TYR A 413 9.35 -23.69 3.87
C TYR A 413 10.14 -24.84 3.24
N GLU A 414 9.66 -25.40 2.13
CA GLU A 414 10.33 -26.50 1.43
C GLU A 414 11.45 -26.01 0.53
N HIS A 415 11.30 -24.87 -0.15
CA HIS A 415 12.18 -24.45 -1.23
C HIS A 415 12.98 -23.18 -0.97
N LEU A 416 12.49 -22.23 -0.17
CA LEU A 416 13.19 -20.98 0.09
C LEU A 416 13.97 -21.00 1.41
N LYS A 417 13.29 -21.11 2.54
CA LYS A 417 13.94 -21.15 3.86
C LYS A 417 13.05 -21.82 4.89
N GLU A 418 13.58 -22.82 5.58
CA GLU A 418 12.84 -23.62 6.57
C GLU A 418 12.58 -22.84 7.87
N ASP A 419 13.61 -22.20 8.41
CA ASP A 419 13.48 -21.39 9.62
C ASP A 419 13.33 -19.91 9.26
N VAL A 420 12.11 -19.50 8.96
CA VAL A 420 11.74 -18.12 8.67
C VAL A 420 10.32 -17.83 9.14
N HIS A 421 10.11 -16.67 9.73
CA HIS A 421 8.77 -16.19 10.03
C HIS A 421 8.10 -15.73 8.72
N LEU A 422 7.15 -16.53 8.20
CA LEU A 422 6.35 -16.16 7.04
C LEU A 422 5.10 -15.39 7.49
N ALA A 423 5.13 -14.08 7.36
CA ALA A 423 4.05 -13.19 7.72
C ALA A 423 3.18 -12.86 6.49
N SER A 424 2.04 -13.52 6.35
CA SER A 424 0.97 -13.02 5.48
C SER A 424 0.29 -11.84 6.17
N ILE A 425 0.30 -10.67 5.53
CA ILE A 425 -0.25 -9.44 6.11
C ILE A 425 -1.32 -8.86 5.20
N ALA A 426 -2.38 -8.31 5.78
CA ALA A 426 -3.48 -7.72 5.04
C ALA A 426 -3.99 -6.43 5.67
N GLY A 427 -4.19 -5.46 4.82
CA GLY A 427 -4.65 -4.12 5.13
C GLY A 427 -4.89 -3.35 3.85
N GLY A 428 -4.54 -2.08 3.82
CA GLY A 428 -4.73 -1.33 2.57
C GLY A 428 -4.23 0.10 2.60
N THR A 429 -4.23 0.67 1.41
CA THR A 429 -4.03 2.11 1.21
C THR A 429 -4.97 2.93 2.10
N ASP A 430 -6.14 2.37 2.39
CA ASP A 430 -7.21 3.02 3.13
C ASP A 430 -6.81 3.40 4.57
N ILE A 431 -5.97 2.61 5.23
CA ILE A 431 -5.45 2.90 6.59
C ILE A 431 -3.93 3.10 6.62
N CYS A 432 -3.26 3.07 5.47
CA CYS A 432 -1.80 3.11 5.37
C CYS A 432 -1.12 2.14 6.36
N GLY A 433 -1.56 0.89 6.36
CA GLY A 433 -1.14 -0.14 7.32
C GLY A 433 -1.95 -1.41 7.20
N CYS A 434 -1.89 -2.25 8.22
CA CYS A 434 -2.50 -3.58 8.23
C CYS A 434 -3.53 -3.75 9.34
N PHE A 435 -4.61 -4.46 9.05
CA PHE A 435 -5.58 -4.96 10.04
C PHE A 435 -5.11 -6.27 10.67
N VAL A 436 -4.53 -7.14 9.86
CA VAL A 436 -3.96 -8.42 10.29
C VAL A 436 -2.51 -8.52 9.87
N LEU A 437 -1.70 -9.09 10.74
CA LEU A 437 -0.25 -9.05 10.67
C LEU A 437 0.38 -10.38 11.09
N GLY A 438 1.70 -10.47 10.90
CA GLY A 438 2.53 -11.47 11.53
C GLY A 438 2.68 -11.25 13.04
N ASN A 439 3.16 -12.27 13.70
CA ASN A 439 3.43 -12.27 15.12
C ASN A 439 4.69 -13.11 15.38
N PRO A 440 5.81 -12.50 15.77
CA PRO A 440 7.09 -13.17 15.84
C PRO A 440 7.21 -14.20 16.98
N ILE A 441 6.28 -14.21 17.94
CA ILE A 441 6.28 -15.10 19.11
C ILE A 441 5.24 -16.22 19.07
N SER A 442 4.48 -16.33 17.95
CA SER A 442 3.43 -17.35 17.81
C SER A 442 3.67 -18.24 16.57
N PRO A 443 3.11 -19.45 16.55
CA PRO A 443 3.20 -20.33 15.39
C PRO A 443 2.56 -19.75 14.13
N VAL A 444 3.08 -20.13 12.96
CA VAL A 444 2.46 -19.89 11.66
C VAL A 444 1.63 -21.10 11.25
N TYR A 445 0.39 -20.85 10.86
CA TYR A 445 -0.51 -21.87 10.33
C TYR A 445 -0.68 -21.69 8.82
N ARG A 446 -0.70 -22.81 8.12
CA ARG A 446 -0.78 -22.89 6.66
C ARG A 446 -2.03 -22.19 6.13
N GLY A 447 -1.86 -21.18 5.27
CA GLY A 447 -2.95 -20.45 4.64
C GLY A 447 -3.59 -19.34 5.49
N GLU A 448 -3.06 -19.04 6.68
CA GLU A 448 -3.62 -18.00 7.57
C GLU A 448 -2.70 -16.78 7.68
N CYS A 449 -3.29 -15.58 7.76
CA CYS A 449 -2.67 -14.45 8.43
C CYS A 449 -2.72 -14.70 9.94
N GLN A 450 -1.60 -14.55 10.65
CA GLN A 450 -1.48 -15.07 12.02
C GLN A 450 -2.44 -14.45 13.03
N SER A 451 -2.63 -13.12 12.99
CA SER A 451 -3.35 -12.42 14.05
C SER A 451 -3.90 -11.06 13.64
N ALA A 452 -4.92 -10.60 14.33
CA ALA A 452 -5.30 -9.19 14.33
C ALA A 452 -4.13 -8.33 14.84
N GLY A 453 -3.96 -7.13 14.31
CA GLY A 453 -2.96 -6.19 14.77
C GLY A 453 -3.20 -5.73 16.21
N LEU A 454 -2.13 -5.46 16.97
CA LEU A 454 -2.27 -4.88 18.31
C LEU A 454 -3.03 -3.54 18.25
N GLY A 455 -3.97 -3.34 19.14
CA GLY A 455 -4.85 -2.18 19.19
C GLY A 455 -5.96 -2.16 18.14
N VAL A 456 -6.13 -3.24 17.36
CA VAL A 456 -7.10 -3.33 16.26
C VAL A 456 -8.13 -4.44 16.56
N ASP A 457 -9.38 -4.06 16.75
CA ASP A 457 -10.48 -5.02 16.94
C ASP A 457 -11.04 -5.48 15.59
N VAL A 458 -10.33 -6.44 14.99
CA VAL A 458 -10.74 -7.07 13.73
C VAL A 458 -11.78 -8.15 13.99
N GLN A 459 -12.92 -8.02 13.34
CA GLN A 459 -14.01 -9.00 13.39
C GLN A 459 -14.38 -9.43 11.97
N VAL A 460 -15.08 -10.56 11.88
CA VAL A 460 -15.71 -11.03 10.64
C VAL A 460 -17.21 -10.96 10.84
N PHE A 461 -17.89 -10.13 10.05
CA PHE A 461 -19.34 -9.95 10.17
C PHE A 461 -20.08 -10.70 9.08
N ASN A 462 -21.12 -11.42 9.48
CA ASN A 462 -22.10 -11.94 8.53
C ASN A 462 -23.00 -10.82 7.96
N PRO A 463 -23.86 -11.08 6.96
CA PRO A 463 -24.75 -10.06 6.38
C PRO A 463 -25.69 -9.37 7.37
N GLN A 464 -25.94 -9.98 8.54
CA GLN A 464 -26.79 -9.42 9.61
C GLN A 464 -25.99 -8.53 10.58
N GLY A 465 -24.68 -8.36 10.37
CA GLY A 465 -23.81 -7.55 11.24
C GLY A 465 -23.40 -8.24 12.55
N HIS A 466 -23.49 -9.57 12.61
CA HIS A 466 -23.03 -10.36 13.76
C HIS A 466 -21.63 -10.91 13.52
N SER A 467 -20.77 -10.86 14.53
CA SER A 467 -19.44 -11.46 14.50
C SER A 467 -19.55 -12.99 14.44
N VAL A 468 -18.77 -13.60 13.54
CA VAL A 468 -18.72 -15.04 13.31
C VAL A 468 -17.29 -15.57 13.34
N VAL A 469 -17.11 -16.85 13.68
CA VAL A 469 -15.84 -17.58 13.69
C VAL A 469 -16.05 -18.91 12.98
N GLY A 470 -15.12 -19.30 12.10
CA GLY A 470 -15.24 -20.50 11.27
C GLY A 470 -16.25 -20.37 10.13
N GLU A 471 -16.68 -19.15 9.85
CA GLU A 471 -17.60 -18.82 8.76
C GLU A 471 -17.05 -17.62 7.98
N ARG A 472 -17.33 -17.57 6.67
CA ARG A 472 -16.95 -16.45 5.81
C ARG A 472 -17.85 -15.25 6.05
N GLY A 473 -17.26 -14.07 5.96
CA GLY A 473 -17.97 -12.80 6.06
C GLY A 473 -17.08 -11.60 5.73
N GLU A 474 -17.56 -10.43 6.07
CA GLU A 474 -16.88 -9.15 5.81
C GLU A 474 -15.84 -8.84 6.88
N LEU A 475 -14.63 -8.47 6.45
CA LEU A 475 -13.65 -7.89 7.37
C LEU A 475 -14.12 -6.52 7.84
N VAL A 476 -14.22 -6.38 9.15
CA VAL A 476 -14.59 -5.13 9.81
C VAL A 476 -13.62 -4.78 10.95
N CYS A 477 -13.55 -3.48 11.28
CA CYS A 477 -12.88 -2.99 12.47
C CYS A 477 -13.89 -2.26 13.36
N THR A 478 -14.04 -2.73 14.60
CA THR A 478 -15.11 -2.26 15.50
C THR A 478 -14.66 -1.20 16.49
N ASN A 479 -13.34 -0.88 16.52
CA ASN A 479 -12.81 0.21 17.34
C ASN A 479 -12.21 1.33 16.49
N SER A 480 -11.88 2.46 17.11
CA SER A 480 -11.18 3.58 16.48
C SER A 480 -9.68 3.36 16.47
N LEU A 481 -9.02 3.75 15.37
CA LEU A 481 -7.57 3.66 15.20
C LEU A 481 -6.96 5.04 14.96
N PRO A 482 -5.74 5.34 15.46
CA PRO A 482 -5.07 6.61 15.21
C PRO A 482 -4.69 6.81 13.73
N ASN A 483 -4.54 5.72 12.97
CA ASN A 483 -4.21 5.74 11.54
C ASN A 483 -5.42 5.63 10.60
N PHE A 484 -6.64 5.72 11.11
CA PHE A 484 -7.78 5.95 10.22
C PHE A 484 -7.55 7.25 9.44
N PRO A 485 -7.88 7.29 8.14
CA PRO A 485 -7.68 8.49 7.35
C PRO A 485 -8.43 9.67 7.92
N SER A 486 -7.82 10.85 7.82
CA SER A 486 -8.48 12.12 8.20
C SER A 486 -9.65 12.48 7.28
N GLY A 487 -9.90 11.67 6.25
CA GLY A 487 -10.92 11.82 5.22
C GLY A 487 -10.32 11.74 3.82
N PHE A 488 -11.09 12.15 2.81
CA PHE A 488 -10.58 12.34 1.46
C PHE A 488 -10.23 13.82 1.23
N TRP A 489 -9.26 14.06 0.37
CA TRP A 489 -8.80 15.42 0.07
C TRP A 489 -9.94 16.29 -0.46
N ARG A 490 -10.22 17.40 0.23
CA ARG A 490 -11.31 18.35 -0.09
C ARG A 490 -12.70 17.72 -0.21
N ASP A 491 -12.94 16.59 0.46
CA ASP A 491 -14.26 15.97 0.53
C ASP A 491 -15.08 16.57 1.67
N SER A 492 -16.41 16.66 1.49
CA SER A 492 -17.36 17.05 2.55
C SER A 492 -17.51 15.98 3.63
N GLY A 493 -16.96 14.79 3.39
CA GLY A 493 -17.05 13.60 4.23
C GLY A 493 -18.11 12.59 3.80
N GLU A 494 -18.93 12.93 2.86
CA GLU A 494 -19.98 12.05 2.34
C GLU A 494 -19.37 10.84 1.60
N ARG A 495 -18.41 11.08 0.71
CA ARG A 495 -17.71 9.99 0.00
C ARG A 495 -16.92 9.10 0.95
N TYR A 496 -16.26 9.71 1.96
CA TYR A 496 -15.52 8.98 2.99
C TYR A 496 -16.45 8.12 3.86
N HIS A 497 -17.60 8.67 4.28
CA HIS A 497 -18.62 7.93 5.02
C HIS A 497 -19.14 6.73 4.20
N HIS A 498 -19.58 7.01 2.99
CA HIS A 498 -20.11 5.97 2.09
C HIS A 498 -19.10 4.85 1.79
N ALA A 499 -17.81 5.17 1.74
CA ALA A 499 -16.78 4.20 1.43
C ALA A 499 -16.54 3.17 2.56
N TYR A 500 -16.73 3.55 3.82
CA TYR A 500 -16.26 2.71 4.95
C TYR A 500 -17.25 2.58 6.11
N TRP A 501 -18.28 3.44 6.22
CA TRP A 501 -19.10 3.56 7.43
C TRP A 501 -20.61 3.38 7.19
N ASP A 502 -20.98 3.07 5.96
CA ASP A 502 -22.40 3.03 5.53
C ASP A 502 -23.02 1.63 5.70
N LYS A 503 -22.19 0.57 5.63
CA LYS A 503 -22.67 -0.81 5.63
C LYS A 503 -23.10 -1.31 7.01
N PHE A 504 -22.32 -0.97 8.04
CA PHE A 504 -22.58 -1.36 9.43
C PHE A 504 -22.48 -0.13 10.34
N ASP A 505 -23.43 0.03 11.25
CA ASP A 505 -23.49 1.20 12.13
C ASP A 505 -22.26 1.29 13.04
N ASN A 506 -21.55 2.43 13.00
CA ASN A 506 -20.34 2.71 13.79
C ASN A 506 -19.18 1.73 13.61
N VAL A 507 -19.14 0.99 12.52
CA VAL A 507 -18.12 -0.04 12.23
C VAL A 507 -17.46 0.24 10.88
N TRP A 508 -16.12 0.19 10.86
CA TRP A 508 -15.36 0.26 9.62
C TRP A 508 -15.54 -1.02 8.81
N HIS A 509 -16.05 -0.88 7.59
CA HIS A 509 -16.16 -1.95 6.62
C HIS A 509 -15.05 -1.84 5.57
N HIS A 510 -14.25 -2.89 5.41
CA HIS A 510 -13.07 -2.85 4.53
C HIS A 510 -13.32 -3.37 3.12
N GLY A 511 -14.27 -4.28 2.96
CA GLY A 511 -14.62 -4.89 1.67
C GLY A 511 -13.73 -6.07 1.29
N ASP A 512 -13.25 -6.83 2.27
CA ASP A 512 -12.58 -8.12 2.09
C ASP A 512 -13.47 -9.24 2.60
N ASP A 513 -13.50 -10.36 1.84
CA ASP A 513 -14.16 -11.61 2.20
C ASP A 513 -13.16 -12.48 2.96
N VAL A 514 -13.44 -12.71 4.24
CA VAL A 514 -12.52 -13.37 5.15
C VAL A 514 -13.22 -14.36 6.07
N GLU A 515 -12.46 -15.26 6.67
CA GLU A 515 -12.89 -16.15 7.75
C GLU A 515 -11.91 -16.01 8.92
N LYS A 516 -12.44 -15.83 10.14
CA LYS A 516 -11.63 -15.91 11.35
C LYS A 516 -11.57 -17.34 11.81
N SER A 517 -10.38 -17.91 11.89
CA SER A 517 -10.18 -19.28 12.33
C SER A 517 -10.38 -19.42 13.85
N GLU A 518 -10.62 -20.65 14.32
CA GLU A 518 -10.76 -20.95 15.75
C GLU A 518 -9.46 -20.73 16.56
N VAL A 519 -8.30 -20.65 15.88
CA VAL A 519 -7.00 -20.37 16.52
C VAL A 519 -6.70 -18.87 16.56
N GLY A 520 -7.58 -18.02 16.00
CA GLY A 520 -7.46 -16.56 16.00
C GLY A 520 -6.78 -15.97 14.77
N GLY A 521 -6.37 -16.79 13.80
CA GLY A 521 -5.86 -16.35 12.50
C GLY A 521 -6.99 -15.99 11.53
N PHE A 522 -6.62 -15.49 10.34
CA PHE A 522 -7.57 -15.06 9.32
C PHE A 522 -7.23 -15.66 7.97
N VAL A 523 -8.22 -16.27 7.31
CA VAL A 523 -8.14 -16.76 5.94
C VAL A 523 -8.80 -15.76 5.02
N PHE A 524 -8.09 -15.30 4.01
CA PHE A 524 -8.58 -14.35 3.01
C PHE A 524 -9.03 -15.08 1.76
N TYR A 525 -10.18 -14.67 1.22
CA TYR A 525 -10.76 -15.23 -0.01
C TYR A 525 -10.75 -14.21 -1.17
N GLY A 526 -10.42 -12.95 -0.89
CA GLY A 526 -10.36 -11.88 -1.87
C GLY A 526 -11.25 -10.68 -1.51
N ARG A 527 -11.60 -9.87 -2.51
CA ARG A 527 -12.48 -8.71 -2.33
C ARG A 527 -13.94 -9.12 -2.32
N SER A 528 -14.70 -8.57 -1.37
CA SER A 528 -16.16 -8.71 -1.31
C SER A 528 -16.90 -7.64 -2.12
N ASP A 529 -16.22 -6.53 -2.45
CA ASP A 529 -16.74 -5.46 -3.30
C ASP A 529 -16.43 -5.68 -4.80
N THR A 530 -16.77 -4.72 -5.65
CA THR A 530 -16.54 -4.79 -7.09
C THR A 530 -15.16 -4.32 -7.53
N THR A 531 -14.30 -3.92 -6.59
CA THR A 531 -12.93 -3.53 -6.88
C THR A 531 -12.15 -4.71 -7.44
N LEU A 532 -11.48 -4.49 -8.57
CA LEU A 532 -10.63 -5.50 -9.20
C LEU A 532 -9.28 -5.56 -8.49
N ASN A 533 -8.68 -6.75 -8.47
CA ASN A 533 -7.39 -6.95 -7.82
C ASN A 533 -6.43 -7.85 -8.66
N PRO A 534 -6.20 -7.54 -9.94
CA PRO A 534 -5.30 -8.34 -10.77
C PRO A 534 -3.86 -8.23 -10.28
N GLY A 535 -3.26 -9.39 -9.96
CA GLY A 535 -1.88 -9.42 -9.48
C GLY A 535 -1.62 -8.67 -8.18
N GLY A 536 -2.65 -8.46 -7.34
CA GLY A 536 -2.53 -7.76 -6.07
C GLY A 536 -2.63 -6.23 -6.14
N VAL A 537 -3.03 -5.69 -7.28
CA VAL A 537 -3.20 -4.23 -7.47
C VAL A 537 -4.67 -3.90 -7.53
N ARG A 538 -5.11 -3.01 -6.62
CA ARG A 538 -6.48 -2.50 -6.63
C ARG A 538 -6.72 -1.61 -7.85
N ILE A 539 -7.71 -1.97 -8.66
CA ILE A 539 -8.15 -1.24 -9.84
C ILE A 539 -9.66 -0.98 -9.73
N GLY A 540 -10.03 0.30 -9.85
CA GLY A 540 -11.43 0.70 -9.94
C GLY A 540 -11.97 0.45 -11.33
N THR A 541 -13.16 -0.13 -11.43
CA THR A 541 -13.82 -0.37 -12.72
C THR A 541 -14.06 0.93 -13.50
N ALA A 542 -14.31 2.03 -12.80
CA ALA A 542 -14.52 3.34 -13.41
C ALA A 542 -13.32 3.84 -14.25
N GLU A 543 -12.08 3.53 -13.86
CA GLU A 543 -10.88 3.90 -14.63
C GLU A 543 -10.87 3.17 -16.00
N ILE A 544 -11.37 1.93 -16.02
CA ILE A 544 -11.52 1.15 -17.26
C ILE A 544 -12.63 1.74 -18.12
N TYR A 545 -13.80 1.99 -17.53
CA TYR A 545 -14.97 2.50 -18.28
C TYR A 545 -14.71 3.84 -18.93
N GLN A 546 -14.05 4.75 -18.24
CA GLN A 546 -13.71 6.07 -18.78
C GLN A 546 -12.88 5.98 -20.05
N GLN A 547 -11.95 5.04 -20.13
CA GLN A 547 -11.08 4.87 -21.28
C GLN A 547 -11.73 4.05 -22.39
N VAL A 548 -12.46 3.01 -22.04
CA VAL A 548 -13.09 2.10 -23.00
C VAL A 548 -14.28 2.76 -23.69
N ASN A 549 -15.14 3.42 -22.92
CA ASN A 549 -16.35 4.05 -23.48
C ASN A 549 -16.04 5.33 -24.30
N ALA A 550 -14.78 5.78 -24.33
CA ALA A 550 -14.31 6.87 -25.20
C ALA A 550 -13.82 6.38 -26.59
N ILE A 551 -13.77 5.07 -26.81
CA ILE A 551 -13.33 4.48 -28.09
C ILE A 551 -14.52 4.46 -29.05
N ASP A 552 -14.31 4.95 -30.27
CA ASP A 552 -15.33 4.91 -31.33
C ASP A 552 -15.83 3.48 -31.56
N GLY A 553 -17.14 3.30 -31.70
CA GLY A 553 -17.78 1.99 -31.88
C GLY A 553 -18.20 1.31 -30.56
N ILE A 554 -17.80 1.83 -29.39
CA ILE A 554 -18.22 1.29 -28.09
C ILE A 554 -19.30 2.19 -27.47
N VAL A 555 -20.46 1.60 -27.18
CA VAL A 555 -21.59 2.29 -26.54
C VAL A 555 -21.45 2.32 -25.03
N ASP A 556 -21.10 1.18 -24.42
CA ASP A 556 -20.95 1.03 -22.96
C ASP A 556 -20.12 -0.22 -22.63
N SER A 557 -19.65 -0.32 -21.38
CA SER A 557 -18.82 -1.45 -20.96
C SER A 557 -19.02 -1.84 -19.50
N ILE A 558 -18.71 -3.09 -19.16
CA ILE A 558 -18.68 -3.60 -17.78
C ILE A 558 -17.47 -4.53 -17.58
N ALA A 559 -16.68 -4.26 -16.55
CA ALA A 559 -15.48 -5.02 -16.20
C ALA A 559 -15.67 -5.75 -14.87
N VAL A 560 -15.25 -7.01 -14.83
CA VAL A 560 -15.34 -7.83 -13.61
C VAL A 560 -14.09 -8.68 -13.43
N GLY A 561 -13.85 -9.10 -12.18
CA GLY A 561 -12.79 -10.02 -11.84
C GLY A 561 -13.22 -11.47 -12.06
N LYS A 562 -12.49 -12.19 -12.91
CA LYS A 562 -12.55 -13.64 -13.08
C LYS A 562 -11.48 -14.32 -12.25
N GLU A 563 -11.87 -15.21 -11.38
CA GLU A 563 -10.95 -16.07 -10.63
C GLU A 563 -10.40 -17.16 -11.56
N VAL A 564 -9.09 -17.17 -11.80
CA VAL A 564 -8.37 -18.15 -12.62
C VAL A 564 -7.06 -18.51 -11.93
N ASP A 565 -6.83 -19.80 -11.64
CA ASP A 565 -5.57 -20.30 -11.12
C ASP A 565 -4.96 -19.45 -9.98
N ARG A 566 -5.70 -19.21 -8.92
CA ARG A 566 -5.30 -18.40 -7.75
C ARG A 566 -5.03 -16.91 -8.09
N ASN A 567 -5.57 -16.42 -9.18
CA ASN A 567 -5.45 -15.02 -9.59
C ASN A 567 -6.79 -14.44 -9.99
N GLU A 568 -6.93 -13.13 -9.88
CA GLU A 568 -8.03 -12.42 -10.51
C GLU A 568 -7.55 -11.84 -11.85
N GLN A 569 -8.28 -12.14 -12.92
CA GLN A 569 -8.10 -11.57 -14.25
C GLN A 569 -9.22 -10.57 -14.53
N ILE A 570 -8.92 -9.49 -15.23
CA ILE A 570 -9.93 -8.55 -15.69
C ILE A 570 -10.59 -9.13 -16.93
N TRP A 571 -11.90 -9.35 -16.86
CA TRP A 571 -12.74 -9.68 -17.99
C TRP A 571 -13.64 -8.49 -18.30
N LEU A 572 -13.60 -8.03 -19.55
CA LEU A 572 -14.32 -6.86 -20.04
C LEU A 572 -15.43 -7.30 -21.01
N PHE A 573 -16.63 -6.81 -20.79
CA PHE A 573 -17.75 -6.97 -21.70
C PHE A 573 -18.08 -5.60 -22.29
N VAL A 574 -18.24 -5.52 -23.59
CA VAL A 574 -18.51 -4.28 -24.33
C VAL A 574 -19.81 -4.39 -25.12
N GLN A 575 -20.59 -3.33 -25.10
CA GLN A 575 -21.71 -3.12 -25.99
C GLN A 575 -21.23 -2.30 -27.18
N LEU A 576 -21.37 -2.84 -28.38
CA LEU A 576 -20.95 -2.19 -29.62
C LEU A 576 -22.09 -1.46 -30.29
N GLU A 577 -21.80 -0.50 -31.16
CA GLU A 577 -22.76 0.07 -32.07
C GLU A 577 -23.29 -0.99 -33.04
N SER A 578 -24.52 -0.83 -33.53
CA SER A 578 -25.28 -1.89 -34.25
C SER A 578 -24.66 -2.38 -35.58
N GLN A 579 -23.57 -1.77 -36.02
CA GLN A 579 -22.82 -2.10 -37.25
C GLN A 579 -21.41 -2.59 -37.02
N ASP A 580 -20.89 -2.56 -35.74
CA ASP A 580 -19.55 -2.91 -35.43
C ASP A 580 -19.42 -4.35 -34.92
N GLU A 581 -18.33 -5.01 -35.23
CA GLU A 581 -17.95 -6.32 -34.73
C GLU A 581 -16.72 -6.21 -33.81
N LEU A 582 -16.64 -7.04 -32.79
CA LEU A 582 -15.46 -7.13 -31.91
C LEU A 582 -14.35 -7.89 -32.63
N ASP A 583 -13.63 -7.19 -33.49
CA ASP A 583 -12.48 -7.73 -34.22
C ASP A 583 -11.15 -7.56 -33.48
N ASP A 584 -10.09 -8.11 -34.04
CA ASP A 584 -8.74 -8.02 -33.47
C ASP A 584 -8.18 -6.59 -33.43
N GLU A 585 -8.61 -5.70 -34.32
CA GLU A 585 -8.20 -4.30 -34.38
C GLU A 585 -8.82 -3.51 -33.22
N LEU A 586 -10.10 -3.67 -32.97
CA LEU A 586 -10.80 -3.03 -31.84
C LEU A 586 -10.29 -3.57 -30.50
N ILE A 587 -10.08 -4.90 -30.37
CA ILE A 587 -9.46 -5.51 -29.19
C ILE A 587 -8.05 -4.93 -28.95
N GLY A 588 -7.26 -4.78 -30.00
CA GLY A 588 -5.94 -4.16 -29.96
C GLY A 588 -5.99 -2.71 -29.50
N SER A 589 -6.94 -1.94 -30.00
CA SER A 589 -7.18 -0.53 -29.64
C SER A 589 -7.57 -0.38 -28.16
N ILE A 590 -8.51 -1.18 -27.67
CA ILE A 590 -8.92 -1.21 -26.26
C ILE A 590 -7.71 -1.48 -25.36
N LYS A 591 -6.92 -2.50 -25.66
CA LYS A 591 -5.73 -2.88 -24.89
C LYS A 591 -4.66 -1.80 -24.91
N ALA A 592 -4.43 -1.18 -26.06
CA ALA A 592 -3.47 -0.10 -26.22
C ALA A 592 -3.89 1.16 -25.45
N GLN A 593 -5.16 1.54 -25.54
CA GLN A 593 -5.72 2.68 -24.82
C GLN A 593 -5.58 2.52 -23.30
N LEU A 594 -6.03 1.38 -22.75
CA LEU A 594 -5.94 1.10 -21.32
C LEU A 594 -4.48 1.06 -20.83
N LYS A 595 -3.58 0.49 -21.63
CA LYS A 595 -2.16 0.43 -21.30
C LYS A 595 -1.51 1.82 -21.27
N SER A 596 -1.86 2.69 -22.22
CA SER A 596 -1.25 4.03 -22.34
C SER A 596 -1.86 5.05 -21.37
N ALA A 597 -3.18 5.04 -21.22
CA ALA A 597 -3.89 6.01 -20.38
C ALA A 597 -3.84 5.64 -18.89
N CYS A 598 -3.97 4.36 -18.54
CA CYS A 598 -3.97 3.89 -17.17
C CYS A 598 -2.64 3.21 -16.78
N SER A 599 -2.55 1.89 -17.01
CA SER A 599 -1.31 1.13 -16.81
C SER A 599 -1.40 -0.26 -17.46
N PRO A 600 -0.30 -1.00 -17.62
CA PRO A 600 -0.33 -2.40 -18.10
C PRO A 600 -1.24 -3.32 -17.28
N ARG A 601 -1.52 -2.99 -16.03
CA ARG A 601 -2.34 -3.81 -15.12
C ARG A 601 -3.84 -3.67 -15.34
N HIS A 602 -4.27 -2.60 -16.02
CA HIS A 602 -5.67 -2.37 -16.40
C HIS A 602 -6.09 -3.13 -17.66
N VAL A 603 -5.13 -3.74 -18.36
CA VAL A 603 -5.39 -4.43 -19.64
C VAL A 603 -6.18 -5.72 -19.39
N PRO A 604 -7.38 -5.88 -19.98
CA PRO A 604 -8.18 -7.09 -19.81
C PRO A 604 -7.50 -8.33 -20.38
N SER A 605 -7.65 -9.45 -19.68
CA SER A 605 -7.22 -10.77 -20.17
C SER A 605 -8.15 -11.32 -21.25
N ALA A 606 -9.44 -11.01 -21.15
CA ALA A 606 -10.46 -11.37 -22.13
C ALA A 606 -11.43 -10.21 -22.36
N ILE A 607 -11.89 -10.07 -23.59
CA ILE A 607 -12.88 -9.06 -24.00
C ILE A 607 -13.97 -9.77 -24.77
N PHE A 608 -15.25 -9.48 -24.47
CA PHE A 608 -16.43 -10.11 -25.05
C PHE A 608 -17.41 -9.03 -25.50
N ALA A 609 -18.04 -9.22 -26.65
CA ALA A 609 -19.17 -8.39 -27.07
C ALA A 609 -20.48 -8.97 -26.51
N ILE A 610 -21.37 -8.09 -26.06
CA ILE A 610 -22.72 -8.40 -25.59
C ILE A 610 -23.71 -7.37 -26.12
N SER A 611 -24.97 -7.76 -26.21
CA SER A 611 -26.03 -6.95 -26.86
C SER A 611 -26.41 -5.70 -26.03
N ASP A 612 -26.28 -5.75 -24.71
CA ASP A 612 -26.55 -4.64 -23.80
C ASP A 612 -25.72 -4.84 -22.49
N ILE A 613 -25.57 -3.78 -21.69
CA ILE A 613 -24.91 -3.87 -20.37
C ILE A 613 -25.94 -4.10 -19.27
N PRO A 614 -25.73 -5.10 -18.37
CA PRO A 614 -26.64 -5.36 -17.27
C PRO A 614 -26.73 -4.17 -16.30
N LYS A 615 -27.96 -3.67 -16.08
CA LYS A 615 -28.22 -2.50 -15.21
C LYS A 615 -29.39 -2.75 -14.28
N THR A 616 -29.41 -2.04 -13.16
CA THR A 616 -30.60 -1.95 -12.32
C THR A 616 -31.69 -1.13 -13.01
N ARG A 617 -32.92 -1.19 -12.51
CA ARG A 617 -34.04 -0.34 -13.03
C ARG A 617 -33.74 1.17 -12.90
N SER A 618 -32.81 1.57 -12.05
CA SER A 618 -32.36 2.97 -11.93
C SER A 618 -31.13 3.30 -12.80
N GLY A 619 -30.72 2.38 -13.68
CA GLY A 619 -29.60 2.57 -14.63
C GLY A 619 -28.19 2.36 -14.05
N LYS A 620 -28.06 1.81 -12.84
CA LYS A 620 -26.74 1.49 -12.25
C LYS A 620 -26.23 0.15 -12.76
N LEU A 621 -24.94 0.06 -13.06
CA LEU A 621 -24.25 -1.18 -13.40
C LEU A 621 -24.38 -2.22 -12.29
N VAL A 622 -24.50 -3.49 -12.66
CA VAL A 622 -24.64 -4.62 -11.72
C VAL A 622 -23.40 -5.53 -11.76
N GLU A 623 -22.22 -4.92 -11.59
CA GLU A 623 -20.91 -5.62 -11.66
C GLU A 623 -20.87 -6.86 -10.78
N LEU A 624 -21.46 -6.80 -9.57
CA LEU A 624 -21.47 -7.94 -8.65
C LEU A 624 -22.24 -9.14 -9.25
N ALA A 625 -23.37 -8.91 -9.89
CA ALA A 625 -24.13 -9.97 -10.53
C ALA A 625 -23.35 -10.58 -11.71
N VAL A 626 -22.71 -9.75 -12.53
CA VAL A 626 -21.83 -10.22 -13.61
C VAL A 626 -20.64 -11.00 -13.07
N LYS A 627 -20.00 -10.52 -12.00
CA LYS A 627 -18.90 -11.22 -11.31
C LYS A 627 -19.34 -12.60 -10.81
N GLN A 628 -20.56 -12.71 -10.26
CA GLN A 628 -21.11 -14.00 -9.82
C GLN A 628 -21.30 -14.96 -11.01
N VAL A 629 -21.93 -14.50 -12.11
CA VAL A 629 -22.12 -15.31 -13.32
C VAL A 629 -20.79 -15.79 -13.90
N VAL A 630 -19.86 -14.88 -14.07
CA VAL A 630 -18.53 -15.16 -14.64
C VAL A 630 -17.78 -16.21 -13.81
N ASN A 631 -17.95 -16.22 -12.48
CA ASN A 631 -17.31 -17.17 -11.58
C ASN A 631 -18.16 -18.41 -11.27
N GLY A 632 -19.26 -18.64 -12.02
CA GLY A 632 -20.12 -19.83 -11.87
C GLY A 632 -20.91 -19.86 -10.56
N ARG A 633 -21.16 -18.69 -9.97
CA ARG A 633 -21.93 -18.53 -8.73
C ARG A 633 -23.38 -18.16 -9.03
N GLN A 634 -24.26 -18.46 -8.11
CA GLN A 634 -25.68 -18.10 -8.26
C GLN A 634 -25.87 -16.60 -7.97
N VAL A 635 -26.63 -15.93 -8.85
CA VAL A 635 -26.98 -14.52 -8.69
C VAL A 635 -28.15 -14.38 -7.72
N GLU A 636 -27.95 -13.61 -6.66
CA GLU A 636 -29.01 -13.21 -5.75
C GLU A 636 -29.73 -11.96 -6.30
N ASN A 637 -31.05 -11.82 -6.04
CA ASN A 637 -31.84 -10.64 -6.41
C ASN A 637 -31.99 -10.32 -7.92
N LEU A 638 -32.14 -11.31 -8.79
CA LEU A 638 -32.40 -11.10 -10.21
C LEU A 638 -33.57 -10.11 -10.50
N GLY A 639 -34.54 -10.01 -9.59
CA GLY A 639 -35.66 -9.07 -9.72
C GLY A 639 -35.31 -7.58 -9.66
N ALA A 640 -34.10 -7.22 -9.21
CA ALA A 640 -33.61 -5.84 -9.19
C ALA A 640 -32.97 -5.41 -10.52
N ILE A 641 -32.64 -6.37 -11.40
CA ILE A 641 -31.98 -6.13 -12.69
C ILE A 641 -33.05 -5.84 -13.75
N ALA A 642 -32.83 -4.82 -14.58
CA ALA A 642 -33.76 -4.37 -15.60
C ALA A 642 -33.79 -5.31 -16.82
N ASN A 643 -32.61 -5.85 -17.17
CA ASN A 643 -32.35 -6.71 -18.33
C ASN A 643 -31.62 -8.01 -17.93
N PRO A 644 -32.26 -8.89 -17.10
CA PRO A 644 -31.60 -10.08 -16.56
C PRO A 644 -31.21 -11.13 -17.61
N GLU A 645 -31.83 -11.09 -18.82
CA GLU A 645 -31.49 -11.93 -19.97
C GLU A 645 -30.01 -11.75 -20.41
N ILE A 646 -29.44 -10.58 -20.24
CA ILE A 646 -28.03 -10.31 -20.57
C ILE A 646 -27.07 -11.15 -19.73
N LEU A 647 -27.44 -11.50 -18.51
CA LEU A 647 -26.62 -12.40 -17.69
C LEU A 647 -26.54 -13.82 -18.31
N GLN A 648 -27.58 -14.27 -19.01
CA GLN A 648 -27.56 -15.54 -19.76
C GLN A 648 -26.69 -15.43 -21.02
N GLU A 649 -26.77 -14.29 -21.71
CA GLU A 649 -25.88 -13.98 -22.84
C GLU A 649 -24.41 -14.00 -22.43
N ILE A 650 -24.07 -13.33 -21.33
CA ILE A 650 -22.72 -13.35 -20.74
C ILE A 650 -22.27 -14.79 -20.46
N GLN A 651 -23.13 -15.61 -19.84
CA GLN A 651 -22.81 -17.01 -19.55
C GLN A 651 -22.55 -17.82 -20.83
N THR A 652 -23.29 -17.53 -21.91
CA THR A 652 -23.09 -18.15 -23.22
C THR A 652 -21.77 -17.69 -23.85
N ALA A 653 -21.49 -16.38 -23.85
CA ALA A 653 -20.29 -15.79 -24.43
C ALA A 653 -18.98 -16.30 -23.78
N ILE A 654 -19.00 -16.54 -22.48
CA ILE A 654 -17.82 -17.07 -21.77
C ILE A 654 -17.63 -18.59 -21.92
N SER A 655 -18.62 -19.29 -22.45
CA SER A 655 -18.59 -20.75 -22.64
C SER A 655 -18.25 -21.14 -24.09
N ALA A 656 -18.31 -20.19 -25.01
CA ALA A 656 -17.95 -20.34 -26.41
C ALA A 656 -16.46 -20.21 -26.66
#